data_8ee30b449152f710e145dcae2eba2a1f
#
_entry.id   8ee30b449152f710e145dcae2eba2a1f
#
_cell.length_a   1.000
_cell.length_b   1.000
_cell.length_c   1.000
_cell.angle_alpha   90.00
_cell.angle_beta   90.00
_cell.angle_gamma   90.00
#
_symmetry.space_group_name_H-M   'P 1'
#
loop_
_entity.id
_entity.type
_entity.pdbx_description
1 polymer ?
#
loop_
_entity_poly.entity_id
_entity_poly.type
_entity_poly.pdbx_seq_one_letter_code
_entity_poly.pdbx_strand_id
1 'polypeptide(L)'
;MISKKFKTYIITIFIISSCSGIQKNKNSVIYPNDIIPIFTHWNLILGDGSNVGQAINYKNNNFFYSVNDSKENWVVFKTPNAGNTHGTSNNTRTELAQLKKWSPMSNAKMQATIKVMNVATTGDARVPATHSVVLGQIHSADGHENEPLKIFYKKFPGHKKGSVFWNYEINTDGDDNSKRWDYSYPIWGYDFSNVALELNVYPSEPEDGILLGEEFSYTVEVKGGVMELTFSSEGHETKRFTKNLIRSEYTKRSDIPKQVNDLFVPIGQDGIENKNAYMEEGLFFKAGSYNQTNGKDPKLNKIWCSGAETHEGNIEKQYADGNYAEVWFKSLDIEIDDNAISNEGYFSANDGLSSKTVYPSEVIPFMDKFKILLGNGISKEDLIDYNHNDFFYSVMDGNRRWVVYKTPNSGITSKNSNNTRTELHQKNEWIPEKGGRLTGTCKVMQVSVSGDARVAASYSVVVGQIHSGEGHENEPLKIFYKKFPGHKKGSVFWNYEINTFGEDNSGRWDFSSPVWGHDFSVVGKSKNDYPSEPEDGIKIGEEFSYEINIYKGIMYLTFKSDNHETKTFTKNLILSEYTNKIDLPEQVKKLFIPLGQDGTEKVKAYAGELNYFKQGAYNQTNGKNPNDNIVWATGAETYEGNINKQYENGCFTEVWFREASLGEGLPINNDKLKK
;
A
#
# COMPACT_ATOMS: atom_id res chain seq x y z
N MET A 1 45.46 -82.28 1.80
CA MET A 1 45.19 -81.05 0.98
C MET A 1 43.70 -80.82 1.06
N ILE A 2 43.26 -79.97 1.98
CA ILE A 2 41.84 -79.75 2.26
C ILE A 2 41.52 -78.31 1.95
N SER A 3 40.71 -78.09 0.91
CA SER A 3 40.19 -76.83 0.48
C SER A 3 38.95 -76.44 1.35
N LYS A 4 39.03 -75.38 2.12
CA LYS A 4 37.89 -74.79 2.83
C LYS A 4 37.19 -73.76 1.94
N LYS A 5 35.96 -74.08 1.58
CA LYS A 5 35.03 -73.10 0.90
C LYS A 5 34.44 -72.19 1.99
N PHE A 6 34.67 -70.90 1.88
CA PHE A 6 33.91 -69.85 2.64
C PHE A 6 32.57 -69.60 1.94
N LYS A 7 31.47 -69.75 2.67
CA LYS A 7 30.14 -69.33 2.26
C LYS A 7 29.91 -67.91 2.81
N THR A 8 29.78 -66.94 1.88
CA THR A 8 29.36 -65.58 2.20
C THR A 8 27.85 -65.56 2.28
N TYR A 9 27.31 -65.22 3.44
CA TYR A 9 25.88 -64.90 3.64
C TYR A 9 25.67 -63.40 3.39
N ILE A 10 24.90 -63.08 2.35
CA ILE A 10 24.39 -61.69 2.11
C ILE A 10 23.13 -61.56 2.93
N ILE A 11 23.19 -60.74 3.99
CA ILE A 11 22.01 -60.32 4.74
C ILE A 11 21.41 -59.12 4.02
N THR A 12 20.27 -59.31 3.33
CA THR A 12 19.47 -58.27 2.75
C THR A 12 18.62 -57.63 3.84
N ILE A 13 19.00 -56.46 4.30
CA ILE A 13 18.17 -55.65 5.23
C ILE A 13 17.08 -54.99 4.40
N PHE A 14 15.84 -55.46 4.56
CA PHE A 14 14.65 -54.72 4.10
C PHE A 14 14.42 -53.55 5.04
N ILE A 15 14.73 -52.32 4.56
CA ILE A 15 14.25 -51.11 5.20
C ILE A 15 12.79 -50.94 4.77
N ILE A 16 11.87 -51.28 5.69
CA ILE A 16 10.47 -50.91 5.53
C ILE A 16 10.36 -49.42 5.85
N SER A 17 10.35 -48.61 4.79
CA SER A 17 9.98 -47.22 4.86
C SER A 17 8.46 -47.15 5.14
N SER A 18 8.09 -46.95 6.39
CA SER A 18 6.73 -46.63 6.76
C SER A 18 6.44 -45.20 6.28
N CYS A 19 5.89 -45.04 5.07
CA CYS A 19 5.16 -43.85 4.70
C CYS A 19 3.95 -43.75 5.64
N SER A 20 4.09 -42.99 6.72
CA SER A 20 2.93 -42.46 7.43
C SER A 20 2.22 -41.50 6.47
N GLY A 21 1.23 -42.04 5.76
CA GLY A 21 0.28 -41.19 5.04
C GLY A 21 -0.38 -40.23 6.04
N ILE A 22 -0.08 -38.96 5.95
CA ILE A 22 -0.83 -37.93 6.60
C ILE A 22 -2.25 -38.04 6.01
N GLN A 23 -3.17 -38.70 6.76
CA GLN A 23 -4.59 -38.58 6.48
C GLN A 23 -4.92 -37.06 6.61
N LYS A 24 -5.05 -36.38 5.46
CA LYS A 24 -5.70 -35.05 5.43
C LYS A 24 -7.08 -35.23 6.06
N ASN A 25 -7.27 -34.60 7.22
CA ASN A 25 -8.57 -34.48 7.85
C ASN A 25 -9.57 -33.96 6.81
N LYS A 26 -10.61 -34.75 6.52
CA LYS A 26 -11.65 -34.47 5.50
C LYS A 26 -12.53 -33.24 5.82
N ASN A 27 -12.19 -32.44 6.84
CA ASN A 27 -12.93 -31.23 7.26
C ASN A 27 -12.04 -29.98 7.37
N SER A 28 -10.94 -29.86 6.64
CA SER A 28 -10.22 -28.59 6.59
C SER A 28 -11.05 -27.60 5.76
N VAL A 29 -11.31 -26.45 6.34
CA VAL A 29 -11.91 -25.31 5.64
C VAL A 29 -10.98 -24.93 4.48
N ILE A 30 -11.47 -24.96 3.23
CA ILE A 30 -10.74 -24.49 2.05
C ILE A 30 -11.01 -23.00 1.93
N TYR A 31 -9.96 -22.19 2.04
CA TYR A 31 -10.05 -20.76 1.80
C TYR A 31 -9.86 -20.43 0.30
N PRO A 32 -10.38 -19.30 -0.20
CA PRO A 32 -10.12 -18.84 -1.56
C PRO A 32 -8.65 -18.82 -1.95
N ASN A 33 -7.74 -18.45 -1.04
CA ASN A 33 -6.29 -18.43 -1.31
C ASN A 33 -5.66 -19.84 -1.43
N ASP A 34 -6.34 -20.91 -1.01
CA ASP A 34 -5.89 -22.28 -1.26
C ASP A 34 -6.12 -22.69 -2.72
N ILE A 35 -7.01 -21.99 -3.43
CA ILE A 35 -7.38 -22.23 -4.83
C ILE A 35 -6.62 -21.26 -5.74
N ILE A 36 -6.64 -19.96 -5.41
CA ILE A 36 -5.98 -18.88 -6.14
C ILE A 36 -4.94 -18.23 -5.22
N PRO A 37 -3.65 -18.55 -5.32
CA PRO A 37 -2.65 -18.16 -4.32
C PRO A 37 -2.15 -16.71 -4.42
N ILE A 38 -2.65 -15.91 -5.35
CA ILE A 38 -2.13 -14.56 -5.65
C ILE A 38 -2.78 -13.40 -4.88
N PHE A 39 -3.63 -13.67 -3.88
CA PHE A 39 -4.37 -12.62 -3.15
C PHE A 39 -3.49 -11.64 -2.37
N THR A 40 -2.22 -11.94 -2.16
CA THR A 40 -1.21 -11.00 -1.64
C THR A 40 -0.99 -9.77 -2.54
N HIS A 41 -1.32 -9.88 -3.83
CA HIS A 41 -1.18 -8.80 -4.82
C HIS A 41 -2.44 -7.96 -4.97
N TRP A 42 -3.49 -8.26 -4.20
CA TRP A 42 -4.82 -7.71 -4.38
C TRP A 42 -5.44 -7.18 -3.10
N ASN A 43 -6.23 -6.13 -3.24
CA ASN A 43 -7.14 -5.64 -2.24
C ASN A 43 -8.56 -6.09 -2.58
N LEU A 44 -9.27 -6.72 -1.64
CA LEU A 44 -10.63 -7.21 -1.84
C LEU A 44 -11.66 -6.24 -1.26
N ILE A 45 -12.64 -5.85 -2.09
CA ILE A 45 -13.82 -5.09 -1.68
C ILE A 45 -15.04 -6.03 -1.82
N LEU A 46 -15.91 -6.02 -0.83
CA LEU A 46 -17.13 -6.85 -0.79
C LEU A 46 -18.37 -6.10 -1.21
N GLY A 47 -19.44 -6.84 -1.53
CA GLY A 47 -20.73 -6.31 -1.95
C GLY A 47 -21.47 -5.46 -0.90
N ASP A 48 -21.04 -5.47 0.35
CA ASP A 48 -21.50 -4.59 1.43
C ASP A 48 -20.63 -3.33 1.61
N GLY A 49 -19.64 -3.12 0.73
CA GLY A 49 -18.70 -2.00 0.77
C GLY A 49 -17.51 -2.21 1.70
N SER A 50 -17.42 -3.34 2.40
CA SER A 50 -16.28 -3.66 3.28
C SER A 50 -15.00 -3.82 2.48
N ASN A 51 -13.93 -3.15 2.92
CA ASN A 51 -12.58 -3.33 2.40
C ASN A 51 -11.83 -4.32 3.28
N VAL A 52 -11.50 -5.49 2.74
CA VAL A 52 -10.85 -6.59 3.48
C VAL A 52 -9.32 -6.46 3.45
N GLY A 53 -8.79 -5.69 2.50
CA GLY A 53 -7.38 -5.74 2.20
C GLY A 53 -6.99 -7.04 1.47
N GLN A 54 -5.84 -7.59 1.79
CA GLN A 54 -5.39 -8.88 1.25
C GLN A 54 -6.22 -10.03 1.83
N ALA A 55 -6.90 -10.78 0.98
CA ALA A 55 -7.84 -11.84 1.38
C ALA A 55 -7.16 -13.18 1.71
N ILE A 56 -6.11 -13.17 2.54
CA ILE A 56 -5.35 -14.36 2.96
C ILE A 56 -6.09 -15.03 4.13
N ASN A 57 -6.39 -16.32 3.99
CA ASN A 57 -7.16 -17.09 4.96
C ASN A 57 -8.49 -16.42 5.32
N TYR A 58 -9.05 -15.70 4.34
CA TYR A 58 -10.31 -14.99 4.47
C TYR A 58 -11.41 -15.63 3.63
N LYS A 59 -12.61 -15.64 4.18
CA LYS A 59 -13.83 -15.98 3.47
C LYS A 59 -15.02 -15.22 4.06
N ASN A 60 -15.99 -14.93 3.24
CA ASN A 60 -17.30 -14.39 3.63
C ASN A 60 -18.37 -15.15 2.89
N ASN A 61 -19.25 -15.87 3.61
CA ASN A 61 -20.21 -16.78 3.01
C ASN A 61 -21.29 -16.07 2.14
N ASN A 62 -21.44 -14.76 2.26
CA ASN A 62 -22.38 -13.99 1.44
C ASN A 62 -21.74 -13.44 0.17
N PHE A 63 -20.41 -13.22 0.16
CA PHE A 63 -19.78 -12.47 -0.92
C PHE A 63 -18.57 -13.17 -1.54
N PHE A 64 -17.71 -13.80 -0.71
CA PHE A 64 -16.41 -14.31 -1.14
C PHE A 64 -16.04 -15.59 -0.41
N TYR A 65 -16.11 -16.71 -1.09
CA TYR A 65 -15.92 -18.04 -0.49
C TYR A 65 -15.48 -19.08 -1.53
N SER A 66 -15.10 -20.26 -1.08
CA SER A 66 -14.75 -21.40 -1.93
C SER A 66 -15.88 -22.40 -2.01
N VAL A 67 -16.06 -23.00 -3.19
CA VAL A 67 -16.98 -24.12 -3.44
C VAL A 67 -16.29 -25.23 -4.23
N ASN A 68 -16.80 -26.45 -4.09
CA ASN A 68 -16.45 -27.57 -4.95
C ASN A 68 -17.68 -28.01 -5.72
N ASP A 69 -17.60 -28.03 -7.05
CA ASP A 69 -18.73 -28.42 -7.93
C ASP A 69 -18.74 -29.90 -8.28
N SER A 70 -18.13 -30.75 -7.46
CA SER A 70 -17.89 -32.18 -7.63
C SER A 70 -16.77 -32.55 -8.63
N LYS A 71 -16.27 -31.62 -9.39
CA LYS A 71 -15.14 -31.80 -10.34
C LYS A 71 -13.92 -31.02 -9.87
N GLU A 72 -14.12 -29.76 -9.50
CA GLU A 72 -13.04 -28.79 -9.24
C GLU A 72 -13.42 -27.83 -8.12
N ASN A 73 -12.42 -27.15 -7.57
CA ASN A 73 -12.61 -26.09 -6.58
C ASN A 73 -12.64 -24.72 -7.29
N TRP A 74 -13.54 -23.86 -6.82
CA TRP A 74 -13.79 -22.54 -7.36
C TRP A 74 -13.79 -21.49 -6.25
N VAL A 75 -13.35 -20.28 -6.59
CA VAL A 75 -13.53 -19.08 -5.75
C VAL A 75 -14.75 -18.33 -6.23
N VAL A 76 -15.71 -18.11 -5.35
CA VAL A 76 -16.97 -17.41 -5.62
C VAL A 76 -16.85 -15.94 -5.28
N PHE A 77 -17.23 -15.09 -6.25
CA PHE A 77 -17.48 -13.67 -6.07
C PHE A 77 -18.97 -13.42 -6.30
N LYS A 78 -19.68 -12.99 -5.26
CA LYS A 78 -21.13 -12.77 -5.29
C LYS A 78 -21.48 -11.36 -4.86
N THR A 79 -22.37 -10.68 -5.60
CA THR A 79 -22.61 -9.24 -5.45
C THR A 79 -24.06 -8.90 -5.61
N PRO A 80 -24.76 -8.32 -4.61
CA PRO A 80 -26.17 -7.92 -4.71
C PRO A 80 -26.35 -6.73 -5.67
N ASN A 81 -27.60 -6.44 -6.08
CA ASN A 81 -27.93 -5.25 -6.88
C ASN A 81 -27.77 -3.94 -6.09
N ALA A 82 -27.94 -4.00 -4.77
CA ALA A 82 -27.73 -2.87 -3.86
C ALA A 82 -27.07 -3.32 -2.57
N GLY A 83 -26.17 -2.48 -2.09
CA GLY A 83 -25.40 -2.59 -0.85
C GLY A 83 -24.66 -1.27 -0.65
N ASN A 84 -23.70 -1.24 0.24
CA ASN A 84 -22.81 -0.10 0.35
C ASN A 84 -21.82 -0.12 -0.82
N THR A 85 -21.64 1.02 -1.46
CA THR A 85 -20.68 1.18 -2.55
C THR A 85 -19.37 1.79 -2.02
N HIS A 86 -18.27 1.57 -2.74
CA HIS A 86 -16.98 2.11 -2.38
C HIS A 86 -16.67 3.37 -3.20
N GLY A 87 -16.20 4.43 -2.52
CA GLY A 87 -15.84 5.70 -3.16
C GLY A 87 -17.02 6.36 -3.87
N THR A 88 -16.77 6.84 -5.09
CA THR A 88 -17.77 7.50 -5.96
C THR A 88 -18.63 6.51 -6.75
N SER A 89 -18.37 5.21 -6.63
CA SER A 89 -19.07 4.16 -7.39
C SER A 89 -20.55 4.09 -7.05
N ASN A 90 -21.34 3.90 -8.09
CA ASN A 90 -22.79 3.75 -8.01
C ASN A 90 -23.25 2.28 -7.98
N ASN A 91 -22.33 1.35 -8.22
CA ASN A 91 -22.59 -0.07 -8.36
C ASN A 91 -21.85 -0.87 -7.30
N THR A 92 -22.48 -1.92 -6.81
CA THR A 92 -21.90 -2.84 -5.83
C THR A 92 -20.88 -3.77 -6.50
N ARG A 93 -19.89 -4.19 -5.74
CA ARG A 93 -18.85 -5.09 -6.22
C ARG A 93 -18.33 -6.03 -5.15
N THR A 94 -18.07 -7.27 -5.52
CA THR A 94 -17.16 -8.15 -4.81
C THR A 94 -16.01 -8.38 -5.76
N GLU A 95 -14.94 -7.61 -5.56
CA GLU A 95 -13.91 -7.43 -6.58
C GLU A 95 -12.53 -7.23 -5.97
N LEU A 96 -11.56 -7.85 -6.60
CA LEU A 96 -10.12 -7.65 -6.36
C LEU A 96 -9.65 -6.43 -7.14
N ALA A 97 -8.90 -5.56 -6.49
CA ALA A 97 -8.14 -4.47 -7.11
C ALA A 97 -6.66 -4.72 -6.89
N GLN A 98 -5.88 -4.74 -7.96
CA GLN A 98 -4.44 -4.97 -7.89
C GLN A 98 -3.76 -3.83 -7.11
N LEU A 99 -2.83 -4.18 -6.22
CA LEU A 99 -2.12 -3.21 -5.39
C LEU A 99 -1.03 -2.45 -6.15
N LYS A 100 -0.33 -3.15 -7.06
CA LYS A 100 0.74 -2.57 -7.85
C LYS A 100 0.19 -1.90 -9.10
N LYS A 101 0.52 -0.63 -9.29
CA LYS A 101 0.26 0.11 -10.52
C LYS A 101 1.37 -0.13 -11.53
N TRP A 102 1.05 -0.05 -12.82
CA TRP A 102 1.99 -0.22 -13.92
C TRP A 102 1.67 0.78 -15.05
N SER A 103 2.67 1.14 -15.83
CA SER A 103 2.50 2.02 -16.99
C SER A 103 1.98 1.24 -18.20
N PRO A 104 1.20 1.82 -19.11
CA PRO A 104 0.86 1.21 -20.38
C PRO A 104 2.09 0.73 -21.20
N MET A 105 3.25 1.35 -20.96
CA MET A 105 4.51 0.97 -21.60
C MET A 105 5.18 -0.26 -20.98
N SER A 106 4.72 -0.70 -19.80
CA SER A 106 5.20 -1.92 -19.14
C SER A 106 4.66 -3.17 -19.84
N ASN A 107 5.29 -4.32 -19.54
CA ASN A 107 4.69 -5.61 -19.88
C ASN A 107 3.82 -6.03 -18.68
N ALA A 108 2.51 -6.06 -18.88
CA ALA A 108 1.55 -6.45 -17.86
C ALA A 108 0.59 -7.48 -18.43
N LYS A 109 0.31 -8.55 -17.66
CA LYS A 109 -0.59 -9.61 -18.08
C LYS A 109 -1.49 -10.05 -16.95
N MET A 110 -2.76 -10.23 -17.24
CA MET A 110 -3.75 -10.88 -16.37
C MET A 110 -4.43 -12.00 -17.15
N GLN A 111 -4.57 -13.17 -16.56
CA GLN A 111 -5.31 -14.28 -17.14
C GLN A 111 -6.22 -14.93 -16.10
N ALA A 112 -7.41 -15.34 -16.54
CA ALA A 112 -8.36 -16.02 -15.69
C ALA A 112 -9.16 -17.08 -16.44
N THR A 113 -9.59 -18.12 -15.73
CA THR A 113 -10.58 -19.09 -16.15
C THR A 113 -11.78 -19.00 -15.20
N ILE A 114 -12.95 -18.74 -15.75
CA ILE A 114 -14.14 -18.36 -15.00
C ILE A 114 -15.40 -19.01 -15.55
N LYS A 115 -16.47 -18.95 -14.75
CA LYS A 115 -17.86 -19.16 -15.21
C LYS A 115 -18.79 -18.18 -14.50
N VAL A 116 -19.79 -17.68 -15.21
CA VAL A 116 -20.84 -16.82 -14.63
C VAL A 116 -22.01 -17.71 -14.22
N MET A 117 -22.39 -17.61 -12.96
CA MET A 117 -23.46 -18.44 -12.39
C MET A 117 -24.79 -17.71 -12.31
N ASN A 118 -24.77 -16.39 -12.16
CA ASN A 118 -25.96 -15.56 -12.16
C ASN A 118 -25.65 -14.12 -12.60
N VAL A 119 -26.63 -13.49 -13.25
CA VAL A 119 -26.75 -12.03 -13.40
C VAL A 119 -28.15 -11.63 -12.99
N ALA A 120 -28.32 -10.39 -12.54
CA ALA A 120 -29.57 -9.88 -12.02
C ALA A 120 -30.75 -10.10 -12.97
N THR A 121 -31.87 -10.61 -12.43
CA THR A 121 -33.06 -10.97 -13.19
C THR A 121 -34.05 -9.80 -13.37
N THR A 122 -33.94 -8.75 -12.55
CA THR A 122 -34.78 -7.54 -12.64
C THR A 122 -34.03 -6.36 -13.18
N GLY A 123 -34.72 -5.36 -13.68
CA GLY A 123 -34.20 -4.12 -14.22
C GLY A 123 -34.73 -3.79 -15.58
N ASP A 124 -34.56 -2.55 -16.02
CA ASP A 124 -35.01 -2.07 -17.32
C ASP A 124 -34.05 -2.51 -18.43
N ALA A 125 -34.48 -3.46 -19.24
CA ALA A 125 -33.66 -4.04 -20.30
C ALA A 125 -33.36 -3.04 -21.47
N ARG A 126 -33.97 -1.86 -21.48
CA ARG A 126 -33.65 -0.77 -22.42
C ARG A 126 -32.33 -0.04 -21.98
N VAL A 127 -31.89 -0.29 -20.77
CA VAL A 127 -30.61 0.27 -20.22
C VAL A 127 -29.48 -0.71 -20.54
N PRO A 128 -28.43 -0.27 -21.24
CA PRO A 128 -27.33 -1.14 -21.66
C PRO A 128 -26.64 -1.89 -20.51
N ALA A 129 -26.44 -1.27 -19.36
CA ALA A 129 -25.79 -1.90 -18.21
C ALA A 129 -26.63 -2.94 -17.48
N THR A 130 -27.96 -2.97 -17.72
CA THR A 130 -28.88 -3.90 -17.03
C THR A 130 -28.60 -5.36 -17.42
N HIS A 131 -28.77 -6.27 -16.46
CA HIS A 131 -28.55 -7.72 -16.62
C HIS A 131 -27.10 -8.08 -16.96
N SER A 132 -26.11 -7.25 -16.52
CA SER A 132 -24.70 -7.49 -16.81
C SER A 132 -23.81 -7.39 -15.57
N VAL A 133 -22.64 -8.02 -15.69
CA VAL A 133 -21.58 -8.03 -14.69
C VAL A 133 -20.23 -7.83 -15.37
N VAL A 134 -19.35 -7.02 -14.79
CA VAL A 134 -17.94 -6.90 -15.20
C VAL A 134 -17.12 -7.95 -14.46
N LEU A 135 -16.28 -8.66 -15.19
CA LEU A 135 -15.52 -9.85 -14.79
C LEU A 135 -14.04 -9.56 -14.55
N GLY A 136 -13.52 -8.63 -15.35
CA GLY A 136 -12.11 -8.19 -15.31
C GLY A 136 -11.99 -6.83 -15.95
N GLN A 137 -11.02 -6.04 -15.49
CA GLN A 137 -10.81 -4.68 -16.00
C GLN A 137 -9.33 -4.26 -15.91
N ILE A 138 -8.99 -3.29 -16.74
CA ILE A 138 -7.87 -2.37 -16.50
C ILE A 138 -8.50 -1.06 -16.03
N HIS A 139 -7.99 -0.47 -14.96
CA HIS A 139 -8.46 0.76 -14.35
C HIS A 139 -7.33 1.78 -14.29
N SER A 140 -7.61 3.04 -14.58
CA SER A 140 -6.67 4.13 -14.32
C SER A 140 -6.56 4.43 -12.83
N ALA A 141 -5.37 4.79 -12.42
CA ALA A 141 -5.04 5.15 -11.04
C ALA A 141 -4.94 6.67 -10.83
N ASP A 142 -5.06 7.45 -11.88
CA ASP A 142 -4.75 8.89 -11.89
C ASP A 142 -6.01 9.79 -11.75
N GLY A 143 -6.90 9.43 -10.86
CA GLY A 143 -8.01 10.31 -10.41
C GLY A 143 -9.20 10.44 -11.36
N HIS A 144 -9.07 10.09 -12.62
CA HIS A 144 -10.14 10.20 -13.63
C HIS A 144 -11.15 9.05 -13.56
N GLU A 145 -10.86 7.99 -12.80
CA GLU A 145 -11.69 6.79 -12.66
C GLU A 145 -12.05 6.13 -14.01
N ASN A 146 -11.15 6.22 -15.00
CA ASN A 146 -11.34 5.62 -16.31
C ASN A 146 -11.00 4.13 -16.30
N GLU A 147 -11.71 3.36 -17.10
CA GLU A 147 -11.46 1.94 -17.30
C GLU A 147 -11.09 1.64 -18.76
N PRO A 148 -9.78 1.64 -19.13
CA PRO A 148 -9.36 1.29 -20.50
C PRO A 148 -9.87 -0.07 -20.97
N LEU A 149 -10.26 -0.94 -20.03
CA LEU A 149 -10.85 -2.23 -20.32
C LEU A 149 -11.89 -2.60 -19.29
N LYS A 150 -13.08 -2.98 -19.74
CA LYS A 150 -14.10 -3.74 -18.97
C LYS A 150 -14.50 -4.97 -19.77
N ILE A 151 -14.42 -6.17 -19.18
CA ILE A 151 -14.89 -7.44 -19.77
C ILE A 151 -16.23 -7.76 -19.13
N PHE A 152 -17.27 -7.86 -19.93
CA PHE A 152 -18.65 -8.05 -19.49
C PHE A 152 -19.18 -9.43 -19.84
N TYR A 153 -20.12 -9.88 -18.99
CA TYR A 153 -21.12 -10.88 -19.36
C TYR A 153 -22.51 -10.28 -19.16
N LYS A 154 -23.41 -10.44 -20.14
CA LYS A 154 -24.79 -9.93 -20.11
C LYS A 154 -25.76 -11.00 -20.57
N LYS A 155 -26.86 -11.23 -19.81
CA LYS A 155 -27.87 -12.22 -20.17
C LYS A 155 -29.25 -11.73 -19.78
N PHE A 156 -30.16 -11.60 -20.76
CA PHE A 156 -31.55 -11.22 -20.51
C PHE A 156 -32.33 -12.32 -19.79
N PRO A 157 -33.35 -11.98 -18.96
CA PRO A 157 -34.24 -12.94 -18.35
C PRO A 157 -34.90 -13.85 -19.40
N GLY A 158 -34.98 -15.13 -19.08
CA GLY A 158 -35.58 -16.15 -20.00
C GLY A 158 -34.57 -16.71 -21.02
N HIS A 159 -33.48 -16.05 -21.33
CA HIS A 159 -32.41 -16.60 -22.19
C HIS A 159 -31.62 -17.70 -21.47
N LYS A 160 -31.16 -18.71 -22.20
CA LYS A 160 -30.22 -19.71 -21.71
C LYS A 160 -28.79 -19.20 -21.85
N LYS A 161 -28.46 -18.55 -22.96
CA LYS A 161 -27.16 -18.00 -23.29
C LYS A 161 -27.11 -16.49 -23.04
N GLY A 162 -25.96 -16.03 -22.61
CA GLY A 162 -25.62 -14.61 -22.51
C GLY A 162 -24.51 -14.24 -23.50
N SER A 163 -24.25 -12.95 -23.61
CA SER A 163 -23.20 -12.40 -24.46
C SER A 163 -21.99 -12.05 -23.63
N VAL A 164 -20.79 -12.31 -24.16
CA VAL A 164 -19.51 -11.84 -23.66
C VAL A 164 -18.99 -10.76 -24.60
N PHE A 165 -18.63 -9.61 -24.07
CA PHE A 165 -18.08 -8.49 -24.81
C PHE A 165 -17.10 -7.70 -23.96
N TRP A 166 -16.30 -6.84 -24.56
CA TRP A 166 -15.42 -5.94 -23.83
C TRP A 166 -15.63 -4.49 -24.29
N ASN A 167 -15.48 -3.56 -23.34
CA ASN A 167 -15.56 -2.13 -23.59
C ASN A 167 -14.21 -1.48 -23.42
N TYR A 168 -13.96 -0.47 -24.26
CA TYR A 168 -12.88 0.50 -24.13
C TYR A 168 -13.49 1.86 -23.80
N GLU A 169 -13.16 2.39 -22.64
CA GLU A 169 -13.54 3.76 -22.26
C GLU A 169 -12.47 4.73 -22.75
N ILE A 170 -12.88 5.80 -23.44
CA ILE A 170 -11.93 6.79 -23.92
C ILE A 170 -11.40 7.65 -22.78
N ASN A 171 -10.13 8.05 -22.86
CA ASN A 171 -9.53 9.02 -21.94
C ASN A 171 -9.73 10.43 -22.48
N THR A 172 -10.55 11.24 -21.81
CA THR A 172 -10.83 12.64 -22.19
C THR A 172 -10.04 13.64 -21.35
N ASP A 173 -9.87 14.85 -21.84
CA ASP A 173 -9.23 15.93 -21.06
C ASP A 173 -10.04 16.29 -19.81
N GLY A 174 -9.34 16.40 -18.68
CA GLY A 174 -9.89 16.80 -17.39
C GLY A 174 -10.65 15.70 -16.66
N ASP A 175 -11.14 16.04 -15.45
CA ASP A 175 -11.84 15.10 -14.54
C ASP A 175 -13.34 15.00 -14.83
N ASP A 176 -13.81 15.51 -15.95
CA ASP A 176 -15.22 15.51 -16.29
C ASP A 176 -15.65 14.22 -16.99
N ASN A 177 -16.23 13.30 -16.23
CA ASN A 177 -16.80 12.06 -16.73
C ASN A 177 -18.00 12.25 -17.68
N SER A 178 -18.56 13.45 -17.75
CA SER A 178 -19.77 13.69 -18.54
C SER A 178 -19.59 13.50 -20.04
N LYS A 179 -18.36 13.60 -20.52
CA LYS A 179 -18.02 13.45 -21.95
C LYS A 179 -17.43 12.10 -22.32
N ARG A 180 -17.16 11.25 -21.36
CA ARG A 180 -16.60 9.92 -21.60
C ARG A 180 -17.66 8.96 -22.13
N TRP A 181 -17.22 8.04 -22.98
CA TRP A 181 -18.04 6.99 -23.54
C TRP A 181 -17.21 5.73 -23.77
N ASP A 182 -17.91 4.60 -23.86
CA ASP A 182 -17.33 3.29 -24.06
C ASP A 182 -17.54 2.84 -25.52
N TYR A 183 -16.50 2.34 -26.17
CA TYR A 183 -16.63 1.58 -27.39
C TYR A 183 -16.68 0.08 -27.05
N SER A 184 -17.71 -0.62 -27.57
CA SER A 184 -17.99 -2.01 -27.25
C SER A 184 -17.70 -2.95 -28.39
N TYR A 185 -17.05 -4.09 -28.09
CA TYR A 185 -16.68 -5.13 -29.03
C TYR A 185 -17.26 -6.47 -28.60
N PRO A 186 -18.14 -7.11 -29.41
CA PRO A 186 -18.66 -8.44 -29.11
C PRO A 186 -17.54 -9.50 -29.22
N ILE A 187 -17.55 -10.44 -28.29
CA ILE A 187 -16.68 -11.64 -28.29
C ILE A 187 -17.52 -12.83 -28.75
N TRP A 188 -18.52 -13.17 -27.97
CA TRP A 188 -19.55 -14.14 -28.29
C TRP A 188 -20.93 -13.55 -27.99
N GLY A 189 -21.81 -13.56 -28.96
CA GLY A 189 -23.12 -12.92 -28.88
C GLY A 189 -23.08 -11.45 -29.30
N TYR A 190 -23.72 -10.61 -28.51
CA TYR A 190 -23.93 -9.19 -28.78
C TYR A 190 -22.99 -8.31 -27.98
N ASP A 191 -22.86 -7.06 -28.38
CA ASP A 191 -22.15 -6.03 -27.65
C ASP A 191 -23.03 -5.30 -26.62
N PHE A 192 -22.46 -4.30 -25.96
CA PHE A 192 -23.15 -3.49 -24.97
C PHE A 192 -24.38 -2.75 -25.49
N SER A 193 -24.42 -2.41 -26.78
CA SER A 193 -25.50 -1.65 -27.41
C SER A 193 -26.78 -2.47 -27.62
N ASN A 194 -26.73 -3.80 -27.47
CA ASN A 194 -27.90 -4.65 -27.63
C ASN A 194 -28.82 -4.51 -26.43
N VAL A 195 -29.93 -3.83 -26.64
CA VAL A 195 -30.94 -3.50 -25.61
C VAL A 195 -32.35 -3.85 -26.09
N ALA A 196 -33.30 -3.96 -25.17
CA ALA A 196 -34.70 -4.07 -25.47
C ALA A 196 -35.25 -2.77 -26.11
N LEU A 197 -36.15 -2.91 -27.05
CA LEU A 197 -36.84 -1.74 -27.64
C LEU A 197 -37.97 -1.25 -26.74
N GLU A 198 -38.59 -2.18 -26.01
CA GLU A 198 -39.71 -1.91 -25.07
C GLU A 198 -39.43 -2.64 -23.73
N LEU A 199 -40.03 -2.13 -22.68
CA LEU A 199 -39.91 -2.74 -21.34
C LEU A 199 -40.40 -4.19 -21.38
N ASN A 200 -39.58 -5.12 -20.90
CA ASN A 200 -39.85 -6.58 -20.87
C ASN A 200 -39.99 -7.29 -22.24
N VAL A 201 -39.57 -6.62 -23.33
CA VAL A 201 -39.49 -7.23 -24.66
C VAL A 201 -38.00 -7.39 -25.01
N TYR A 202 -37.47 -8.55 -24.64
CA TYR A 202 -36.03 -8.79 -24.77
C TYR A 202 -35.62 -9.05 -26.23
N PRO A 203 -34.39 -8.70 -26.62
CA PRO A 203 -33.81 -9.11 -27.90
C PRO A 203 -33.76 -10.62 -28.04
N SER A 204 -33.55 -11.13 -29.25
CA SER A 204 -33.36 -12.58 -29.47
C SER A 204 -32.14 -13.10 -28.68
N GLU A 205 -32.22 -14.36 -28.26
CA GLU A 205 -31.07 -15.03 -27.62
C GLU A 205 -29.89 -15.13 -28.63
N PRO A 206 -28.62 -14.87 -28.19
CA PRO A 206 -27.49 -14.97 -29.09
C PRO A 206 -27.20 -16.42 -29.48
N GLU A 207 -26.98 -16.69 -30.77
CA GLU A 207 -26.73 -18.05 -31.29
C GLU A 207 -25.40 -18.62 -30.78
N ASP A 208 -24.34 -17.79 -30.74
CA ASP A 208 -23.00 -18.14 -30.30
C ASP A 208 -22.67 -17.69 -28.87
N GLY A 209 -23.70 -17.36 -28.06
CA GLY A 209 -23.50 -16.90 -26.67
C GLY A 209 -23.08 -18.01 -25.72
N ILE A 210 -22.58 -17.61 -24.55
CA ILE A 210 -22.10 -18.47 -23.46
C ILE A 210 -23.25 -18.76 -22.47
N LEU A 211 -23.41 -20.05 -22.06
CA LEU A 211 -24.41 -20.44 -21.04
C LEU A 211 -23.99 -19.99 -19.63
N LEU A 212 -24.97 -19.82 -18.73
CA LEU A 212 -24.64 -19.77 -17.30
C LEU A 212 -24.02 -21.10 -16.86
N GLY A 213 -22.91 -21.02 -16.10
CA GLY A 213 -22.14 -22.17 -15.66
C GLY A 213 -21.15 -22.73 -16.70
N GLU A 214 -21.14 -22.21 -17.93
CA GLU A 214 -20.17 -22.56 -18.93
C GLU A 214 -18.82 -21.87 -18.66
N GLU A 215 -17.73 -22.64 -18.75
CA GLU A 215 -16.38 -22.19 -18.47
C GLU A 215 -15.77 -21.48 -19.69
N PHE A 216 -15.14 -20.33 -19.47
CA PHE A 216 -14.34 -19.65 -20.47
C PHE A 216 -13.13 -18.97 -19.82
N SER A 217 -12.13 -18.69 -20.65
CA SER A 217 -10.89 -18.04 -20.21
C SER A 217 -10.67 -16.75 -20.95
N TYR A 218 -10.05 -15.79 -20.28
CA TYR A 218 -9.54 -14.59 -20.92
C TYR A 218 -8.08 -14.33 -20.53
N THR A 219 -7.35 -13.75 -21.47
CA THR A 219 -6.01 -13.19 -21.25
C THR A 219 -6.02 -11.74 -21.70
N VAL A 220 -5.55 -10.88 -20.84
CA VAL A 220 -5.28 -9.45 -21.09
C VAL A 220 -3.78 -9.26 -20.99
N GLU A 221 -3.13 -8.88 -22.08
CA GLU A 221 -1.69 -8.64 -22.11
C GLU A 221 -1.43 -7.26 -22.71
N VAL A 222 -0.61 -6.44 -22.00
CA VAL A 222 -0.18 -5.13 -22.48
C VAL A 222 1.32 -5.16 -22.66
N LYS A 223 1.78 -4.83 -23.88
CA LYS A 223 3.20 -4.75 -24.25
C LYS A 223 3.46 -3.50 -25.07
N GLY A 224 4.39 -2.66 -24.61
CA GLY A 224 4.81 -1.47 -25.35
C GLY A 224 3.64 -0.56 -25.77
N GLY A 225 2.65 -0.42 -24.89
CA GLY A 225 1.47 0.40 -25.10
C GLY A 225 0.34 -0.25 -25.92
N VAL A 226 0.48 -1.52 -26.32
CA VAL A 226 -0.57 -2.25 -27.04
C VAL A 226 -1.18 -3.30 -26.12
N MET A 227 -2.50 -3.22 -25.94
CA MET A 227 -3.29 -4.23 -25.24
C MET A 227 -3.71 -5.31 -26.24
N GLU A 228 -3.41 -6.57 -25.92
CA GLU A 228 -3.86 -7.76 -26.64
C GLU A 228 -4.82 -8.55 -25.75
N LEU A 229 -5.99 -8.88 -26.28
CA LEU A 229 -7.02 -9.66 -25.62
C LEU A 229 -7.18 -11.00 -26.31
N THR A 230 -7.24 -12.08 -25.54
CA THR A 230 -7.56 -13.42 -26.06
C THR A 230 -8.67 -14.03 -25.21
N PHE A 231 -9.72 -14.53 -25.86
CA PHE A 231 -10.84 -15.20 -25.22
C PHE A 231 -11.01 -16.60 -25.81
N SER A 232 -11.17 -17.61 -24.97
CA SER A 232 -11.35 -19.00 -25.36
C SER A 232 -12.37 -19.72 -24.49
N SER A 233 -13.21 -20.58 -25.10
CA SER A 233 -14.12 -21.51 -24.43
C SER A 233 -14.24 -22.76 -25.26
N GLU A 234 -14.51 -23.90 -24.63
CA GLU A 234 -14.73 -25.16 -25.36
C GLU A 234 -16.00 -25.05 -26.21
N GLY A 235 -15.89 -25.40 -27.48
CA GLY A 235 -17.02 -25.31 -28.43
C GLY A 235 -17.21 -23.95 -29.08
N HIS A 236 -16.44 -22.93 -28.71
CA HIS A 236 -16.49 -21.59 -29.28
C HIS A 236 -15.18 -21.23 -30.00
N GLU A 237 -15.30 -20.37 -31.01
CA GLU A 237 -14.12 -19.85 -31.70
C GLU A 237 -13.30 -18.95 -30.76
N THR A 238 -11.98 -19.18 -30.69
CA THR A 238 -11.06 -18.29 -29.94
C THR A 238 -11.05 -16.92 -30.61
N LYS A 239 -11.35 -15.88 -29.83
CA LYS A 239 -11.35 -14.49 -30.32
C LYS A 239 -10.13 -13.74 -29.81
N ARG A 240 -9.58 -12.85 -30.66
CA ARG A 240 -8.42 -12.01 -30.34
C ARG A 240 -8.72 -10.57 -30.77
N PHE A 241 -8.28 -9.64 -29.94
CA PHE A 241 -8.42 -8.20 -30.20
C PHE A 241 -7.14 -7.49 -29.81
N THR A 242 -6.90 -6.33 -30.43
CA THR A 242 -5.80 -5.44 -30.09
C THR A 242 -6.32 -4.02 -29.92
N LYS A 243 -5.76 -3.27 -28.97
CA LYS A 243 -6.06 -1.85 -28.76
C LYS A 243 -4.81 -1.09 -28.36
N ASN A 244 -4.54 0.02 -29.02
CA ASN A 244 -3.45 0.90 -28.61
C ASN A 244 -3.89 1.75 -27.41
N LEU A 245 -3.14 1.67 -26.29
CA LEU A 245 -3.39 2.43 -25.06
C LEU A 245 -2.58 3.71 -24.95
N ILE A 246 -1.66 3.98 -25.90
CA ILE A 246 -0.76 5.13 -25.85
C ILE A 246 -0.95 6.08 -27.06
N ARG A 247 -1.87 5.74 -27.94
CA ARG A 247 -2.23 6.57 -29.09
C ARG A 247 -3.71 6.40 -29.38
N SER A 248 -4.43 7.52 -29.40
CA SER A 248 -5.86 7.55 -29.68
C SER A 248 -6.18 7.38 -31.16
N GLU A 249 -7.30 6.69 -31.41
CA GLU A 249 -8.00 6.63 -32.69
C GLU A 249 -9.20 7.60 -32.73
N TYR A 250 -9.56 8.21 -31.59
CA TYR A 250 -10.81 8.96 -31.39
C TYR A 250 -10.56 10.44 -31.06
N THR A 251 -9.58 11.06 -31.72
CA THR A 251 -9.18 12.47 -31.48
C THR A 251 -10.04 13.50 -32.19
N LYS A 252 -11.05 13.07 -32.97
CA LYS A 252 -12.00 13.94 -33.65
C LYS A 252 -13.41 13.40 -33.46
N ARG A 253 -14.40 14.29 -33.38
CA ARG A 253 -15.81 13.94 -33.27
C ARG A 253 -16.29 13.02 -34.40
N SER A 254 -15.75 13.19 -35.63
CA SER A 254 -16.06 12.35 -36.80
C SER A 254 -15.61 10.90 -36.60
N ASP A 255 -14.71 10.64 -35.68
CA ASP A 255 -14.15 9.31 -35.42
C ASP A 255 -15.02 8.50 -34.45
N ILE A 256 -15.99 9.15 -33.78
CA ILE A 256 -16.92 8.49 -32.83
C ILE A 256 -17.79 7.48 -33.57
N PRO A 257 -17.75 6.21 -33.20
CA PRO A 257 -18.57 5.16 -33.83
C PRO A 257 -20.08 5.45 -33.73
N LYS A 258 -20.84 5.06 -34.74
CA LYS A 258 -22.29 5.30 -34.78
C LYS A 258 -23.02 4.75 -33.55
N GLN A 259 -22.64 3.56 -33.07
CA GLN A 259 -23.25 2.95 -31.89
C GLN A 259 -23.07 3.79 -30.64
N VAL A 260 -21.95 4.50 -30.50
CA VAL A 260 -21.69 5.45 -29.40
C VAL A 260 -22.60 6.68 -29.51
N ASN A 261 -22.73 7.24 -30.72
CA ASN A 261 -23.66 8.36 -30.96
C ASN A 261 -25.10 7.98 -30.62
N ASP A 262 -25.52 6.76 -30.93
CA ASP A 262 -26.88 6.29 -30.63
C ASP A 262 -27.13 6.11 -29.13
N LEU A 263 -26.10 5.80 -28.31
CA LEU A 263 -26.22 5.52 -26.88
C LEU A 263 -25.79 6.69 -25.99
N PHE A 264 -24.63 7.27 -26.22
CA PHE A 264 -23.96 8.18 -25.30
C PHE A 264 -24.16 9.65 -25.62
N VAL A 265 -24.16 10.07 -26.89
CA VAL A 265 -24.34 11.47 -27.28
C VAL A 265 -25.66 12.05 -26.76
N PRO A 266 -26.82 11.33 -26.77
CA PRO A 266 -28.07 11.85 -26.22
C PRO A 266 -28.02 12.23 -24.74
N ILE A 267 -27.05 11.73 -23.99
CA ILE A 267 -26.84 12.09 -22.57
C ILE A 267 -25.61 12.97 -22.34
N GLY A 268 -25.04 13.53 -23.42
CA GLY A 268 -23.92 14.46 -23.36
C GLY A 268 -22.52 13.82 -23.29
N GLN A 269 -22.42 12.51 -23.50
CA GLN A 269 -21.15 11.79 -23.51
C GLN A 269 -20.60 11.70 -24.94
N ASP A 270 -20.13 12.82 -25.47
CA ASP A 270 -19.71 12.99 -26.86
C ASP A 270 -18.28 13.56 -27.00
N GLY A 271 -17.47 13.40 -25.95
CA GLY A 271 -16.09 13.87 -25.92
C GLY A 271 -15.19 13.22 -26.95
N ILE A 272 -13.98 13.72 -27.05
CA ILE A 272 -12.90 13.13 -27.85
C ILE A 272 -11.80 12.62 -26.92
N GLU A 273 -11.08 11.60 -27.38
CA GLU A 273 -9.99 11.01 -26.63
C GLU A 273 -8.73 11.88 -26.70
N ASN A 274 -7.96 11.92 -25.59
CA ASN A 274 -6.63 12.48 -25.56
C ASN A 274 -5.75 11.86 -26.63
N LYS A 275 -4.93 12.67 -27.31
CA LYS A 275 -4.05 12.19 -28.40
C LYS A 275 -3.16 11.02 -27.97
N ASN A 276 -2.67 11.05 -26.73
CA ASN A 276 -1.81 10.03 -26.15
C ASN A 276 -2.59 8.94 -25.39
N ALA A 277 -3.94 8.93 -25.50
CA ALA A 277 -4.82 7.98 -24.82
C ALA A 277 -4.43 7.87 -23.32
N TYR A 278 -3.98 6.69 -22.86
CA TYR A 278 -3.60 6.42 -21.47
C TYR A 278 -2.06 6.44 -21.22
N MET A 279 -1.26 6.98 -22.17
CA MET A 279 0.21 6.87 -22.12
C MET A 279 0.84 7.38 -20.81
N GLU A 280 0.27 8.42 -20.22
CA GLU A 280 0.81 9.10 -19.05
C GLU A 280 0.19 8.62 -17.73
N GLU A 281 -0.69 7.63 -17.78
CA GLU A 281 -1.44 7.16 -16.62
C GLU A 281 -0.87 5.89 -16.01
N GLY A 282 -0.98 5.78 -14.67
CA GLY A 282 -0.78 4.54 -13.97
C GLY A 282 -2.01 3.63 -14.12
N LEU A 283 -1.81 2.35 -14.46
CA LEU A 283 -2.88 1.37 -14.64
C LEU A 283 -2.79 0.26 -13.59
N PHE A 284 -3.91 -0.40 -13.32
CA PHE A 284 -3.96 -1.60 -12.50
C PHE A 284 -5.11 -2.53 -12.91
N PHE A 285 -4.95 -3.82 -12.67
CA PHE A 285 -5.99 -4.81 -12.96
C PHE A 285 -7.04 -4.89 -11.85
N LYS A 286 -8.27 -5.23 -12.24
CA LYS A 286 -9.32 -5.67 -11.34
C LYS A 286 -9.95 -6.96 -11.86
N ALA A 287 -10.44 -7.82 -10.94
CA ALA A 287 -11.10 -9.08 -11.28
C ALA A 287 -12.11 -9.48 -10.20
N GLY A 288 -13.24 -10.02 -10.59
CA GLY A 288 -14.28 -10.45 -9.66
C GLY A 288 -15.69 -10.37 -10.21
N SER A 289 -16.62 -9.90 -9.39
CA SER A 289 -18.01 -9.64 -9.75
C SER A 289 -18.36 -8.16 -9.48
N TYR A 290 -18.25 -7.32 -10.51
CA TYR A 290 -18.70 -5.93 -10.43
C TYR A 290 -20.07 -5.82 -11.09
N ASN A 291 -21.12 -5.85 -10.26
CA ASN A 291 -22.49 -5.88 -10.73
C ASN A 291 -22.89 -4.54 -11.37
N GLN A 292 -23.28 -4.56 -12.62
CA GLN A 292 -23.68 -3.34 -13.34
C GLN A 292 -25.19 -3.05 -13.21
N THR A 293 -25.95 -4.00 -12.69
CA THR A 293 -27.37 -3.83 -12.42
C THR A 293 -27.57 -3.21 -11.04
N ASN A 294 -28.34 -2.13 -10.97
CA ASN A 294 -28.56 -1.35 -9.74
C ASN A 294 -30.00 -0.84 -9.63
N GLY A 295 -30.40 -0.36 -8.45
CA GLY A 295 -31.75 0.15 -8.17
C GLY A 295 -32.00 1.60 -8.58
N LYS A 296 -31.05 2.28 -9.27
CA LYS A 296 -31.20 3.69 -9.64
C LYS A 296 -32.18 3.88 -10.78
N ASP A 297 -32.97 4.96 -10.68
CA ASP A 297 -34.01 5.28 -11.69
C ASP A 297 -33.34 5.49 -13.07
N PRO A 298 -33.79 4.75 -14.11
CA PRO A 298 -33.30 4.92 -15.49
C PRO A 298 -33.45 6.34 -16.06
N LYS A 299 -34.29 7.18 -15.48
CA LYS A 299 -34.46 8.58 -15.86
C LYS A 299 -33.19 9.41 -15.51
N LEU A 300 -32.40 9.01 -14.53
CA LEU A 300 -31.18 9.69 -14.12
C LEU A 300 -30.05 9.47 -15.13
N ASN A 301 -29.94 8.26 -15.67
CA ASN A 301 -28.99 7.91 -16.71
C ASN A 301 -29.45 6.68 -17.49
N LYS A 302 -29.71 6.83 -18.78
CA LYS A 302 -30.25 5.80 -19.68
C LYS A 302 -29.27 4.66 -19.99
N ILE A 303 -27.99 4.81 -19.60
CA ILE A 303 -26.93 3.84 -19.87
C ILE A 303 -26.64 2.99 -18.62
N TRP A 304 -26.57 3.64 -17.43
CA TRP A 304 -26.00 3.06 -16.21
C TRP A 304 -27.00 2.86 -15.07
N CYS A 305 -28.22 3.42 -15.13
CA CYS A 305 -29.22 3.31 -14.07
C CYS A 305 -30.30 2.31 -14.46
N SER A 306 -30.34 1.15 -13.80
CA SER A 306 -31.09 -0.02 -14.24
C SER A 306 -32.53 -0.12 -13.70
N GLY A 307 -32.87 0.61 -12.63
CA GLY A 307 -34.18 0.51 -11.97
C GLY A 307 -34.52 -0.90 -11.48
N ALA A 308 -33.50 -1.67 -11.10
CA ALA A 308 -33.68 -3.06 -10.66
C ALA A 308 -34.22 -3.14 -9.24
N GLU A 309 -34.87 -4.28 -8.90
CA GLU A 309 -35.32 -4.57 -7.54
C GLU A 309 -34.09 -4.71 -6.59
N THR A 310 -34.18 -4.07 -5.45
CA THR A 310 -33.10 -4.05 -4.42
C THR A 310 -33.61 -4.52 -3.05
N HIS A 311 -34.91 -4.75 -2.90
CA HIS A 311 -35.49 -5.12 -1.61
C HIS A 311 -35.03 -4.20 -0.44
N GLU A 312 -35.00 -2.90 -0.71
CA GLU A 312 -34.52 -1.88 0.27
C GLU A 312 -33.12 -2.19 0.86
N GLY A 313 -32.25 -2.84 0.07
CA GLY A 313 -30.92 -3.23 0.48
C GLY A 313 -30.82 -4.57 1.23
N ASN A 314 -31.93 -5.30 1.39
CA ASN A 314 -31.90 -6.62 2.03
C ASN A 314 -31.22 -7.66 1.13
N ILE A 315 -29.99 -8.02 1.48
CA ILE A 315 -29.12 -8.90 0.69
C ILE A 315 -29.70 -10.32 0.56
N GLU A 316 -30.26 -10.87 1.63
CA GLU A 316 -30.84 -12.22 1.60
C GLU A 316 -32.01 -12.31 0.63
N LYS A 317 -32.90 -11.32 0.63
CA LYS A 317 -34.02 -11.25 -0.32
C LYS A 317 -33.54 -11.04 -1.75
N GLN A 318 -32.55 -10.18 -1.97
CA GLN A 318 -31.95 -10.02 -3.30
C GLN A 318 -31.40 -11.35 -3.82
N TYR A 319 -30.72 -12.12 -2.99
CA TYR A 319 -30.20 -13.44 -3.36
C TYR A 319 -31.27 -14.47 -3.62
N ALA A 320 -32.33 -14.48 -2.81
CA ALA A 320 -33.49 -15.39 -2.99
C ALA A 320 -34.22 -15.17 -4.32
N ASP A 321 -34.31 -13.90 -4.77
CA ASP A 321 -35.04 -13.51 -5.96
C ASP A 321 -34.16 -13.31 -7.21
N GLY A 322 -32.90 -13.73 -7.18
CA GLY A 322 -32.00 -13.66 -8.32
C GLY A 322 -31.49 -12.24 -8.65
N ASN A 323 -31.58 -11.28 -7.70
CA ASN A 323 -31.18 -9.89 -7.86
C ASN A 323 -29.70 -9.68 -7.45
N TYR A 324 -28.80 -10.38 -8.10
CA TYR A 324 -27.36 -10.36 -7.84
C TYR A 324 -26.58 -10.83 -9.05
N ALA A 325 -25.28 -10.59 -9.03
CA ALA A 325 -24.31 -11.20 -9.93
C ALA A 325 -23.44 -12.21 -9.17
N GLU A 326 -23.10 -13.35 -9.80
CA GLU A 326 -22.23 -14.37 -9.21
C GLU A 326 -21.29 -14.92 -10.27
N VAL A 327 -19.99 -14.82 -9.99
CA VAL A 327 -18.89 -15.26 -10.85
C VAL A 327 -17.98 -16.19 -10.08
N TRP A 328 -17.65 -17.32 -10.68
CA TRP A 328 -16.75 -18.31 -10.10
C TRP A 328 -15.42 -18.30 -10.86
N PHE A 329 -14.31 -18.21 -10.14
CA PHE A 329 -12.96 -18.25 -10.66
C PHE A 329 -12.28 -19.59 -10.34
N LYS A 330 -11.79 -20.27 -11.35
CA LYS A 330 -10.96 -21.46 -11.25
C LYS A 330 -9.48 -21.10 -11.10
N SER A 331 -9.06 -20.12 -11.88
CA SER A 331 -7.71 -19.55 -11.84
C SER A 331 -7.75 -18.04 -12.07
N LEU A 332 -6.79 -17.36 -11.50
CA LEU A 332 -6.47 -15.96 -11.75
C LEU A 332 -4.98 -15.78 -11.53
N ASP A 333 -4.28 -15.30 -12.55
CA ASP A 333 -2.83 -15.02 -12.49
C ASP A 333 -2.53 -13.65 -13.06
N ILE A 334 -1.48 -13.02 -12.55
CA ILE A 334 -0.94 -11.76 -13.05
C ILE A 334 0.58 -11.87 -13.21
N GLU A 335 1.08 -11.26 -14.28
CA GLU A 335 2.50 -11.07 -14.52
C GLU A 335 2.72 -9.60 -14.85
N ILE A 336 3.69 -8.95 -14.19
CA ILE A 336 4.06 -7.56 -14.49
C ILE A 336 5.57 -7.49 -14.55
N ASP A 337 6.07 -7.18 -15.74
CA ASP A 337 7.48 -6.95 -16.01
C ASP A 337 7.75 -5.43 -15.96
N ASP A 338 8.53 -5.01 -14.97
CA ASP A 338 8.88 -3.62 -14.74
C ASP A 338 9.99 -3.08 -15.64
N ASN A 339 10.52 -3.88 -16.56
CA ASN A 339 11.68 -3.52 -17.40
C ASN A 339 11.40 -2.46 -18.47
N ALA A 340 10.20 -1.92 -18.57
CA ALA A 340 9.83 -0.95 -19.62
C ALA A 340 9.75 0.51 -19.17
N ILE A 341 10.12 0.86 -17.94
CA ILE A 341 10.13 2.26 -17.47
C ILE A 341 11.58 2.75 -17.33
N SER A 342 12.23 3.06 -18.46
CA SER A 342 13.39 3.93 -18.48
C SER A 342 13.02 5.20 -19.26
N ASN A 343 12.53 6.21 -18.54
CA ASN A 343 12.87 7.62 -18.69
C ASN A 343 12.02 8.45 -17.73
N GLU A 344 12.73 9.10 -16.81
CA GLU A 344 12.30 10.07 -15.82
C GLU A 344 11.40 9.56 -14.67
N GLY A 345 12.09 9.06 -13.66
CA GLY A 345 11.70 9.10 -12.25
C GLY A 345 10.50 8.25 -11.87
N TYR A 346 10.71 6.95 -11.72
CA TYR A 346 10.26 6.07 -10.67
C TYR A 346 10.49 4.59 -11.06
N PHE A 347 11.51 3.97 -10.40
CA PHE A 347 11.74 2.52 -10.23
C PHE A 347 12.26 1.68 -11.42
N SER A 348 13.56 1.46 -11.40
CA SER A 348 14.23 0.34 -12.09
C SER A 348 14.25 -0.90 -11.19
N ALA A 349 13.88 -2.04 -11.72
CA ALA A 349 14.16 -3.33 -11.11
C ALA A 349 14.67 -4.30 -12.16
N ASN A 350 15.84 -4.87 -11.92
CA ASN A 350 16.29 -6.11 -12.57
C ASN A 350 16.57 -7.13 -11.47
N ASP A 351 15.89 -8.26 -11.51
CA ASP A 351 16.48 -9.59 -11.59
C ASP A 351 15.37 -10.64 -11.61
N GLY A 352 15.50 -11.59 -12.54
CA GLY A 352 14.62 -12.73 -12.67
C GLY A 352 14.65 -13.64 -11.45
N LEU A 353 13.69 -13.41 -10.55
CA LEU A 353 13.32 -14.34 -9.50
C LEU A 353 11.81 -14.19 -9.24
N SER A 354 11.11 -15.30 -9.21
CA SER A 354 9.75 -15.53 -8.72
C SER A 354 9.18 -14.39 -7.86
N SER A 355 8.02 -13.84 -8.23
CA SER A 355 7.28 -12.79 -7.50
C SER A 355 6.73 -13.29 -6.16
N LYS A 356 7.62 -13.63 -5.23
CA LYS A 356 7.26 -13.81 -3.83
C LYS A 356 7.20 -12.42 -3.19
N THR A 357 6.08 -12.07 -2.58
CA THR A 357 6.01 -10.88 -1.71
C THR A 357 7.14 -10.97 -0.68
N VAL A 358 8.04 -10.01 -0.72
CA VAL A 358 9.10 -9.94 0.28
C VAL A 358 8.62 -9.09 1.43
N TYR A 359 8.42 -9.71 2.56
CA TYR A 359 8.01 -9.03 3.78
C TYR A 359 9.15 -8.18 4.35
N PRO A 360 8.86 -7.09 5.07
CA PRO A 360 9.87 -6.35 5.83
C PRO A 360 10.77 -7.23 6.70
N SER A 361 10.25 -8.32 7.26
CA SER A 361 10.99 -9.31 8.05
C SER A 361 12.04 -10.09 7.25
N GLU A 362 11.87 -10.21 5.93
CA GLU A 362 12.87 -10.84 5.05
C GLU A 362 14.02 -9.88 4.70
N VAL A 363 13.82 -8.58 4.85
CA VAL A 363 14.84 -7.52 4.65
C VAL A 363 15.57 -7.21 5.96
N ILE A 364 14.82 -7.12 7.06
CA ILE A 364 15.34 -6.84 8.41
C ILE A 364 14.99 -8.03 9.31
N PRO A 365 15.94 -8.95 9.56
CA PRO A 365 15.64 -10.28 10.12
C PRO A 365 15.27 -10.31 11.61
N PHE A 366 15.39 -9.22 12.36
CA PHE A 366 15.04 -9.16 13.79
C PHE A 366 13.64 -8.59 14.07
N MET A 367 12.73 -8.60 13.11
CA MET A 367 11.36 -8.11 13.27
C MET A 367 10.57 -8.81 14.38
N ASP A 368 10.90 -10.05 14.72
CA ASP A 368 10.35 -10.80 15.86
C ASP A 368 10.63 -10.12 17.21
N LYS A 369 11.68 -9.30 17.32
CA LYS A 369 12.07 -8.54 18.51
C LYS A 369 11.32 -7.23 18.67
N PHE A 370 10.52 -6.85 17.67
CA PHE A 370 9.81 -5.59 17.62
C PHE A 370 8.29 -5.78 17.50
N LYS A 371 7.56 -4.81 17.94
CA LYS A 371 6.19 -4.48 17.53
C LYS A 371 6.24 -3.19 16.73
N ILE A 372 5.18 -2.85 15.99
CA ILE A 372 5.09 -1.60 15.22
C ILE A 372 3.82 -0.83 15.58
N LEU A 373 3.92 0.50 15.55
CA LEU A 373 2.79 1.39 15.52
C LEU A 373 2.78 2.11 14.17
N LEU A 374 1.64 2.05 13.46
CA LEU A 374 1.45 2.65 12.14
C LEU A 374 0.84 4.04 12.22
N GLY A 375 0.98 4.83 11.15
CA GLY A 375 0.45 6.19 11.04
C GLY A 375 -1.08 6.32 11.15
N ASN A 376 -1.81 5.23 11.03
CA ASN A 376 -3.26 5.13 11.27
C ASN A 376 -3.63 4.63 12.68
N GLY A 377 -2.64 4.49 13.58
CA GLY A 377 -2.84 4.05 14.96
C GLY A 377 -2.91 2.52 15.16
N ILE A 378 -2.83 1.73 14.11
CA ILE A 378 -2.78 0.27 14.24
C ILE A 378 -1.45 -0.13 14.88
N SER A 379 -1.55 -0.90 15.97
CA SER A 379 -0.40 -1.56 16.60
C SER A 379 -0.37 -3.04 16.23
N LYS A 380 0.79 -3.55 15.82
CA LYS A 380 0.99 -4.95 15.46
C LYS A 380 2.15 -5.54 16.25
N GLU A 381 1.91 -6.62 16.97
CA GLU A 381 2.91 -7.30 17.83
C GLU A 381 3.76 -8.30 17.04
N ASP A 382 3.18 -9.02 16.10
CA ASP A 382 3.88 -9.98 15.24
C ASP A 382 4.12 -9.37 13.87
N LEU A 383 5.40 -9.24 13.51
CA LEU A 383 5.86 -8.61 12.27
C LEU A 383 6.48 -9.63 11.30
N ILE A 384 6.45 -10.92 11.64
CA ILE A 384 6.83 -11.97 10.69
C ILE A 384 5.71 -12.05 9.64
N ASP A 385 6.09 -11.99 8.38
CA ASP A 385 5.17 -11.98 7.24
C ASP A 385 4.08 -10.90 7.32
N TYR A 386 4.41 -9.76 7.95
CA TYR A 386 3.55 -8.59 8.04
C TYR A 386 4.02 -7.44 7.16
N ASN A 387 3.09 -6.84 6.44
CA ASN A 387 3.26 -5.56 5.76
C ASN A 387 1.96 -4.75 5.81
N HIS A 388 2.04 -3.46 5.52
CA HIS A 388 0.91 -2.56 5.32
C HIS A 388 1.24 -1.60 4.18
N ASN A 389 0.51 -1.70 3.08
CA ASN A 389 0.85 -1.03 1.82
C ASN A 389 1.00 0.49 1.89
N ASP A 390 0.29 1.16 2.81
CA ASP A 390 0.34 2.62 2.94
C ASP A 390 1.40 3.10 3.94
N PHE A 391 1.89 2.21 4.84
CA PHE A 391 2.72 2.63 5.96
C PHE A 391 4.01 1.83 6.12
N PHE A 392 3.96 0.49 5.90
CA PHE A 392 5.06 -0.42 6.25
C PHE A 392 5.15 -1.59 5.27
N TYR A 393 6.09 -1.54 4.34
CA TYR A 393 6.22 -2.52 3.27
C TYR A 393 7.66 -2.59 2.75
N SER A 394 7.97 -3.56 1.91
CA SER A 394 9.28 -3.65 1.27
C SER A 394 9.22 -3.18 -0.19
N VAL A 395 10.31 -2.56 -0.65
CA VAL A 395 10.51 -2.13 -2.03
C VAL A 395 11.89 -2.54 -2.54
N MET A 396 12.02 -2.63 -3.85
CA MET A 396 13.31 -2.69 -4.54
C MET A 396 13.72 -1.28 -4.98
N ASP A 397 14.99 -0.96 -4.84
CA ASP A 397 15.62 0.23 -5.41
C ASP A 397 16.96 -0.19 -6.04
N GLY A 398 17.00 -0.20 -7.37
CA GLY A 398 18.04 -0.91 -8.10
C GLY A 398 18.05 -2.40 -7.75
N ASN A 399 19.19 -2.91 -7.34
CA ASN A 399 19.40 -4.29 -6.91
C ASN A 399 19.32 -4.47 -5.37
N ARG A 400 18.83 -3.46 -4.63
CA ARG A 400 18.78 -3.47 -3.16
C ARG A 400 17.36 -3.45 -2.66
N ARG A 401 17.06 -4.24 -1.64
CA ARG A 401 15.77 -4.27 -0.96
C ARG A 401 15.76 -3.33 0.23
N TRP A 402 14.63 -2.63 0.41
CA TRP A 402 14.41 -1.66 1.47
C TRP A 402 13.08 -1.93 2.16
N VAL A 403 13.02 -1.60 3.43
CA VAL A 403 11.78 -1.51 4.21
C VAL A 403 11.35 -0.05 4.26
N VAL A 404 10.16 0.23 3.81
CA VAL A 404 9.55 1.57 3.80
C VAL A 404 8.76 1.79 5.08
N TYR A 405 9.00 2.94 5.69
CA TYR A 405 8.19 3.50 6.78
C TYR A 405 7.64 4.84 6.30
N LYS A 406 6.31 4.93 6.18
CA LYS A 406 5.63 6.11 5.67
C LYS A 406 4.59 6.62 6.68
N THR A 407 4.56 7.94 6.92
CA THR A 407 3.80 8.50 8.03
C THR A 407 3.21 9.86 7.66
N PRO A 408 1.87 10.06 7.72
CA PRO A 408 1.23 11.34 7.43
C PRO A 408 1.51 12.38 8.54
N ASN A 409 1.23 13.67 8.28
CA ASN A 409 1.35 14.73 9.28
C ASN A 409 0.31 14.59 10.40
N SER A 410 -0.84 14.00 10.11
CA SER A 410 -1.85 13.67 11.12
C SER A 410 -2.50 12.33 10.81
N GLY A 411 -2.89 11.64 11.86
CA GLY A 411 -3.53 10.35 11.86
C GLY A 411 -3.90 10.00 13.30
N ILE A 412 -4.03 8.70 13.59
CA ILE A 412 -4.27 8.24 14.97
C ILE A 412 -2.90 8.06 15.65
N THR A 413 -2.75 8.65 16.84
CA THR A 413 -1.52 8.58 17.64
C THR A 413 -1.71 7.71 18.88
N SER A 414 -0.61 7.31 19.53
CA SER A 414 -0.67 6.72 20.87
C SER A 414 -1.20 7.74 21.90
N LYS A 415 -1.76 7.24 23.02
CA LYS A 415 -2.53 8.00 24.01
C LYS A 415 -1.88 9.33 24.45
N ASN A 416 -0.55 9.37 24.57
CA ASN A 416 0.19 10.53 25.07
C ASN A 416 1.04 11.20 23.98
N SER A 417 0.95 10.77 22.73
CA SER A 417 1.72 11.35 21.63
C SER A 417 0.87 12.28 20.79
N ASN A 418 1.49 13.36 20.34
CA ASN A 418 0.88 14.36 19.48
C ASN A 418 1.28 14.21 18.01
N ASN A 419 2.23 13.32 17.75
CA ASN A 419 2.82 13.12 16.43
C ASN A 419 2.57 11.69 15.95
N THR A 420 2.28 11.57 14.67
CA THR A 420 2.07 10.28 14.01
C THR A 420 3.39 9.57 13.77
N ARG A 421 3.34 8.26 13.75
CA ARG A 421 4.53 7.44 13.52
C ARG A 421 4.21 6.15 12.81
N THR A 422 5.10 5.71 11.95
CA THR A 422 5.24 4.33 11.51
C THR A 422 6.59 3.88 12.01
N GLU A 423 6.61 3.20 13.15
CA GLU A 423 7.83 3.04 13.92
C GLU A 423 7.84 1.72 14.68
N LEU A 424 8.96 1.01 14.57
CA LEU A 424 9.28 -0.18 15.38
C LEU A 424 9.53 0.21 16.84
N HIS A 425 9.05 -0.63 17.75
CA HIS A 425 9.26 -0.54 19.18
C HIS A 425 9.83 -1.87 19.66
N GLN A 426 11.05 -1.88 20.23
CA GLN A 426 11.67 -3.08 20.77
C GLN A 426 10.85 -3.64 21.93
N LYS A 427 10.62 -4.95 21.94
CA LYS A 427 9.81 -5.63 22.97
C LYS A 427 10.56 -5.80 24.30
N ASN A 428 11.87 -6.05 24.23
CA ASN A 428 12.71 -6.26 25.41
C ASN A 428 13.39 -4.96 25.82
N GLU A 429 13.23 -4.59 27.07
CA GLU A 429 13.84 -3.42 27.68
C GLU A 429 15.20 -3.77 28.30
N TRP A 430 16.05 -2.77 28.43
CA TRP A 430 17.40 -2.88 29.00
C TRP A 430 17.75 -1.63 29.81
N ILE A 431 18.65 -1.77 30.80
CA ILE A 431 19.22 -0.63 31.54
C ILE A 431 20.54 -0.16 30.93
N PRO A 432 20.92 1.13 31.03
CA PRO A 432 22.14 1.65 30.44
C PRO A 432 23.42 0.91 30.84
N GLU A 433 23.48 0.41 32.07
CA GLU A 433 24.63 -0.35 32.60
C GLU A 433 24.85 -1.68 31.86
N LYS A 434 23.76 -2.35 31.43
CA LYS A 434 23.84 -3.54 30.56
C LYS A 434 24.07 -3.15 29.11
N GLY A 435 23.41 -2.09 28.70
CA GLY A 435 23.49 -1.55 27.34
C GLY A 435 22.72 -2.35 26.30
N GLY A 436 22.92 -1.97 25.06
CA GLY A 436 22.31 -2.52 23.86
C GLY A 436 22.89 -1.90 22.62
N ARG A 437 22.62 -2.49 21.45
CA ARG A 437 23.12 -2.00 20.17
C ARG A 437 22.02 -2.05 19.11
N LEU A 438 21.82 -0.95 18.40
CA LEU A 438 20.96 -0.85 17.21
C LEU A 438 21.75 -0.23 16.07
N THR A 439 21.68 -0.81 14.88
CA THR A 439 22.23 -0.21 13.66
C THR A 439 21.13 -0.06 12.62
N GLY A 440 21.34 0.81 11.64
CA GLY A 440 20.50 0.93 10.48
C GLY A 440 21.20 1.70 9.37
N THR A 441 21.09 1.19 8.14
CA THR A 441 21.39 1.96 6.93
C THR A 441 20.05 2.46 6.40
N CYS A 442 19.89 3.77 6.24
CA CYS A 442 18.64 4.39 5.83
C CYS A 442 18.84 5.49 4.79
N LYS A 443 17.76 5.85 4.16
CA LYS A 443 17.62 7.07 3.35
C LYS A 443 16.26 7.69 3.61
N VAL A 444 16.20 9.00 3.68
CA VAL A 444 14.94 9.74 3.81
C VAL A 444 14.47 10.10 2.42
N MET A 445 13.27 9.65 2.06
CA MET A 445 12.69 9.87 0.73
C MET A 445 11.77 11.08 0.72
N GLN A 446 11.16 11.41 1.87
CA GLN A 446 10.27 12.56 2.01
C GLN A 446 10.27 13.07 3.46
N VAL A 447 10.22 14.38 3.63
CA VAL A 447 9.76 15.08 4.83
C VAL A 447 8.64 16.03 4.44
N SER A 448 7.74 16.35 5.36
CA SER A 448 6.60 17.23 5.05
C SER A 448 7.05 18.54 4.39
N VAL A 449 6.33 18.94 3.34
CA VAL A 449 6.54 20.23 2.65
C VAL A 449 5.77 21.39 3.30
N SER A 450 4.90 21.08 4.29
CA SER A 450 4.07 22.05 5.00
C SER A 450 4.50 22.16 6.46
N GLY A 451 4.43 23.36 7.02
CA GLY A 451 4.79 23.66 8.39
C GLY A 451 5.13 25.13 8.59
N ASP A 452 5.52 25.51 9.80
CA ASP A 452 6.04 26.84 10.14
C ASP A 452 7.56 26.74 10.37
N ALA A 453 8.33 27.46 9.56
CA ALA A 453 9.79 27.42 9.63
C ALA A 453 10.37 27.93 10.94
N ARG A 454 9.63 28.71 11.72
CA ARG A 454 10.07 29.19 13.04
C ARG A 454 10.06 28.07 14.10
N VAL A 455 9.37 26.97 13.85
CA VAL A 455 9.20 25.84 14.77
C VAL A 455 10.32 24.83 14.56
N ALA A 456 11.04 24.51 15.61
CA ALA A 456 12.22 23.64 15.51
C ALA A 456 11.90 22.22 14.96
N ALA A 457 10.77 21.65 15.31
CA ALA A 457 10.34 20.31 14.84
C ALA A 457 9.80 20.29 13.40
N SER A 458 9.48 21.45 12.80
CA SER A 458 8.95 21.49 11.43
C SER A 458 9.91 20.85 10.42
N TYR A 459 9.32 20.17 9.41
CA TYR A 459 10.06 19.59 8.28
C TYR A 459 11.05 18.50 8.69
N SER A 460 10.81 17.81 9.83
CA SER A 460 11.73 16.80 10.35
C SER A 460 11.06 15.47 10.66
N VAL A 461 11.86 14.42 10.65
CA VAL A 461 11.51 13.06 11.02
C VAL A 461 12.57 12.48 11.93
N VAL A 462 12.17 11.74 12.96
CA VAL A 462 13.06 10.92 13.79
C VAL A 462 13.17 9.54 13.15
N VAL A 463 14.40 9.08 12.91
CA VAL A 463 14.69 7.82 12.21
C VAL A 463 15.18 6.71 13.15
N GLY A 464 15.61 7.07 14.35
CA GLY A 464 16.05 6.12 15.38
C GLY A 464 16.06 6.80 16.74
N GLN A 465 15.77 6.04 17.80
CA GLN A 465 15.74 6.60 19.17
C GLN A 465 15.99 5.55 20.24
N ILE A 466 16.39 6.01 21.40
CA ILE A 466 16.28 5.33 22.68
C ILE A 466 15.12 6.00 23.43
N HIS A 467 14.23 5.21 23.97
CA HIS A 467 13.09 5.69 24.75
C HIS A 467 13.11 5.05 26.14
N SER A 468 12.81 5.83 27.17
CA SER A 468 12.64 5.29 28.54
C SER A 468 11.35 4.47 28.63
N GLY A 469 11.41 3.34 29.32
CA GLY A 469 10.27 2.50 29.69
C GLY A 469 9.58 2.94 30.98
N GLU A 470 10.17 3.91 31.69
CA GLU A 470 9.72 4.40 33.00
C GLU A 470 8.68 5.51 32.82
N GLY A 471 7.52 5.46 32.74
CA GLY A 471 6.38 6.38 32.75
C GLY A 471 6.56 7.87 32.39
N HIS A 472 7.80 8.38 32.38
CA HIS A 472 8.07 9.80 32.08
C HIS A 472 8.12 10.13 30.58
N GLU A 473 8.12 9.14 29.71
CA GLU A 473 8.17 9.31 28.24
C GLU A 473 9.42 10.07 27.74
N ASN A 474 10.56 9.96 28.43
CA ASN A 474 11.81 10.58 28.00
C ASN A 474 12.45 9.81 26.87
N GLU A 475 13.12 10.54 25.97
CA GLU A 475 13.90 9.98 24.90
C GLU A 475 15.41 10.32 25.05
N PRO A 476 16.20 9.45 25.73
CA PRO A 476 17.65 9.66 25.87
C PRO A 476 18.37 9.92 24.56
N LEU A 477 17.79 9.49 23.45
CA LEU A 477 18.32 9.75 22.12
C LEU A 477 17.18 9.86 21.10
N LYS A 478 17.24 10.89 20.28
CA LYS A 478 16.50 11.02 19.01
C LYS A 478 17.47 11.36 17.87
N ILE A 479 17.47 10.59 16.79
CA ILE A 479 18.24 10.88 15.57
C ILE A 479 17.29 11.46 14.54
N PHE A 480 17.53 12.67 14.09
CA PHE A 480 16.68 13.43 13.18
C PHE A 480 17.26 13.56 11.79
N TYR A 481 16.37 13.64 10.82
CA TYR A 481 16.62 14.29 9.53
C TYR A 481 15.64 15.45 9.37
N LYS A 482 16.14 16.62 8.94
CA LYS A 482 15.35 17.83 8.74
C LYS A 482 15.74 18.50 7.42
N LYS A 483 14.73 18.85 6.59
CA LYS A 483 14.97 19.55 5.33
C LYS A 483 13.87 20.57 5.05
N PHE A 484 14.24 21.83 4.91
CA PHE A 484 13.30 22.90 4.55
C PHE A 484 12.84 22.79 3.10
N PRO A 485 11.60 23.23 2.80
CA PRO A 485 11.11 23.31 1.42
C PRO A 485 12.07 24.11 0.52
N GLY A 486 12.25 23.65 -0.71
CA GLY A 486 13.16 24.28 -1.69
C GLY A 486 14.63 23.90 -1.54
N HIS A 487 15.08 23.39 -0.39
CA HIS A 487 16.45 22.91 -0.23
C HIS A 487 16.66 21.56 -0.95
N LYS A 488 17.85 21.36 -1.50
CA LYS A 488 18.28 20.08 -2.07
C LYS A 488 18.82 19.13 -0.98
N LYS A 489 19.45 19.72 0.06
CA LYS A 489 20.06 19.00 1.19
C LYS A 489 19.30 19.27 2.48
N GLY A 490 19.22 18.26 3.33
CA GLY A 490 18.75 18.35 4.71
C GLY A 490 19.89 18.15 5.71
N SER A 491 19.59 18.29 6.98
CA SER A 491 20.51 18.10 8.09
C SER A 491 20.24 16.82 8.83
N VAL A 492 21.28 16.11 9.24
CA VAL A 492 21.22 15.01 10.22
C VAL A 492 21.82 15.51 11.53
N PHE A 493 21.09 15.33 12.60
CA PHE A 493 21.52 15.70 13.96
C PHE A 493 20.90 14.72 14.97
N TRP A 494 21.40 14.72 16.19
CA TRP A 494 20.84 13.95 17.28
C TRP A 494 20.57 14.82 18.50
N ASN A 495 19.53 14.48 19.23
CA ASN A 495 19.15 15.14 20.48
C ASN A 495 19.30 14.17 21.64
N TYR A 496 19.74 14.74 22.78
CA TYR A 496 19.72 14.11 24.10
C TYR A 496 18.72 14.86 24.97
N GLU A 497 17.68 14.18 25.41
CA GLU A 497 16.72 14.74 26.36
C GLU A 497 17.20 14.47 27.78
N ILE A 498 17.28 15.52 28.60
CA ILE A 498 17.72 15.37 29.99
C ILE A 498 16.66 14.65 30.83
N ASN A 499 17.10 13.84 31.77
CA ASN A 499 16.22 13.20 32.76
C ASN A 499 16.02 14.09 33.97
N THR A 500 14.86 14.74 34.09
CA THR A 500 14.50 15.62 35.19
C THR A 500 13.82 14.90 36.34
N PHE A 501 13.74 15.52 37.49
CA PHE A 501 12.98 15.00 38.61
C PHE A 501 11.48 15.12 38.35
N GLY A 502 10.70 14.08 38.73
CA GLY A 502 9.25 14.05 38.60
C GLY A 502 8.77 13.63 37.23
N GLU A 503 7.45 13.46 37.10
CA GLU A 503 6.78 13.04 35.86
C GLU A 503 6.36 14.24 34.98
N ASP A 504 6.65 15.45 35.43
CA ASP A 504 6.32 16.70 34.75
C ASP A 504 7.37 17.03 33.69
N ASN A 505 6.94 17.07 32.41
CA ASN A 505 7.79 17.43 31.28
C ASN A 505 8.16 18.92 31.24
N SER A 506 7.59 19.76 32.12
CA SER A 506 7.75 21.22 32.04
C SER A 506 9.19 21.69 32.14
N GLY A 507 10.02 20.99 32.91
CA GLY A 507 11.43 21.33 33.08
C GLY A 507 12.40 20.66 32.07
N ARG A 508 11.91 19.79 31.19
CA ARG A 508 12.75 19.01 30.27
C ARG A 508 13.14 19.80 29.02
N TRP A 509 14.31 19.56 28.55
CA TRP A 509 14.84 20.12 27.29
C TRP A 509 15.82 19.15 26.62
N ASP A 510 16.04 19.37 25.33
CA ASP A 510 16.94 18.57 24.51
C ASP A 510 18.27 19.32 24.28
N PHE A 511 19.39 18.63 24.46
CA PHE A 511 20.68 19.04 23.88
C PHE A 511 20.78 18.52 22.47
N SER A 512 21.03 19.38 21.48
CA SER A 512 21.12 19.03 20.07
C SER A 512 22.55 19.13 19.57
N SER A 513 22.99 18.14 18.80
CA SER A 513 24.31 18.11 18.19
C SER A 513 24.23 17.78 16.70
N PRO A 514 24.78 18.63 15.81
CA PRO A 514 24.77 18.36 14.37
C PRO A 514 25.71 17.20 14.03
N VAL A 515 25.27 16.34 13.12
CA VAL A 515 26.09 15.31 12.48
C VAL A 515 26.58 15.85 11.14
N TRP A 516 25.65 16.19 10.25
CA TRP A 516 25.90 16.86 8.98
C TRP A 516 24.84 17.95 8.80
N GLY A 517 25.28 19.16 8.52
CA GLY A 517 24.41 20.33 8.39
C GLY A 517 24.12 21.02 9.73
N HIS A 518 22.91 21.42 9.91
CA HIS A 518 22.44 22.20 11.06
C HIS A 518 21.94 21.32 12.19
N ASP A 519 21.90 21.86 13.40
CA ASP A 519 21.24 21.24 14.54
C ASP A 519 19.75 21.62 14.63
N PHE A 520 19.07 21.11 15.65
CA PHE A 520 17.65 21.31 15.89
C PHE A 520 17.26 22.80 16.08
N SER A 521 18.17 23.63 16.60
CA SER A 521 17.91 25.03 16.93
C SER A 521 17.83 25.96 15.72
N VAL A 522 18.28 25.49 14.54
CA VAL A 522 18.26 26.32 13.34
C VAL A 522 16.86 26.35 12.77
N VAL A 523 16.26 27.54 12.81
CA VAL A 523 14.87 27.83 12.41
C VAL A 523 14.80 29.08 11.53
N GLY A 524 13.67 29.21 10.83
CA GLY A 524 13.38 30.38 10.01
C GLY A 524 13.07 31.64 10.83
N LYS A 525 13.20 32.80 10.21
CA LYS A 525 12.85 34.08 10.82
C LYS A 525 11.36 34.38 10.76
N SER A 526 10.66 33.81 9.77
CA SER A 526 9.20 33.86 9.63
C SER A 526 8.67 32.51 9.14
N LYS A 527 7.35 32.34 9.06
CA LYS A 527 6.70 31.07 8.67
C LYS A 527 7.26 30.46 7.38
N ASN A 528 7.59 31.27 6.39
CA ASN A 528 8.04 30.84 5.07
C ASN A 528 9.46 31.40 4.71
N ASP A 529 10.20 31.90 5.69
CA ASP A 529 11.57 32.39 5.51
C ASP A 529 12.53 31.34 6.06
N TYR A 530 13.06 30.52 5.15
CA TYR A 530 13.91 29.38 5.50
C TYR A 530 15.36 29.80 5.75
N PRO A 531 16.08 29.12 6.67
CA PRO A 531 17.54 29.28 6.81
C PRO A 531 18.25 28.95 5.51
N SER A 532 19.54 29.27 5.42
CA SER A 532 20.38 28.83 4.31
C SER A 532 20.48 27.31 4.25
N GLU A 533 20.54 26.75 3.04
CA GLU A 533 20.78 25.32 2.84
C GLU A 533 22.13 24.91 3.45
N PRO A 534 22.23 23.77 4.18
CA PRO A 534 23.48 23.33 4.77
C PRO A 534 24.49 22.89 3.69
N GLU A 535 25.73 23.35 3.79
CA GLU A 535 26.78 23.03 2.80
C GLU A 535 27.16 21.53 2.82
N ASP A 536 27.25 20.93 3.99
CA ASP A 536 27.60 19.53 4.23
C ASP A 536 26.39 18.62 4.52
N GLY A 537 25.18 19.05 4.16
CA GLY A 537 23.96 18.31 4.43
C GLY A 537 23.76 17.10 3.50
N ILE A 538 22.89 16.18 3.91
CA ILE A 538 22.48 14.96 3.21
C ILE A 538 21.28 15.24 2.29
N LYS A 539 21.30 14.74 1.04
CA LYS A 539 20.18 14.89 0.10
C LYS A 539 19.05 13.92 0.41
N ILE A 540 17.84 14.22 -0.07
CA ILE A 540 16.74 13.24 -0.17
C ILE A 540 17.23 12.07 -1.03
N GLY A 541 16.97 10.83 -0.60
CA GLY A 541 17.39 9.60 -1.27
C GLY A 541 18.85 9.22 -1.07
N GLU A 542 19.68 10.05 -0.45
CA GLU A 542 21.07 9.74 -0.14
C GLU A 542 21.16 8.80 1.07
N GLU A 543 21.96 7.75 0.95
CA GLU A 543 22.14 6.75 2.00
C GLU A 543 23.06 7.26 3.11
N PHE A 544 22.67 6.99 4.34
CA PHE A 544 23.55 7.08 5.50
C PHE A 544 23.25 5.96 6.49
N SER A 545 24.21 5.63 7.31
CA SER A 545 24.05 4.65 8.36
C SER A 545 24.34 5.25 9.73
N TYR A 546 23.69 4.69 10.74
CA TYR A 546 24.00 4.99 12.13
C TYR A 546 24.17 3.72 12.94
N GLU A 547 24.99 3.81 13.97
CA GLU A 547 25.15 2.83 15.03
C GLU A 547 24.93 3.52 16.37
N ILE A 548 24.00 3.00 17.15
CA ILE A 548 23.76 3.32 18.55
C ILE A 548 24.33 2.15 19.34
N ASN A 549 25.43 2.37 20.07
CA ASN A 549 26.06 1.32 20.88
C ASN A 549 26.21 1.81 22.31
N ILE A 550 25.49 1.19 23.24
CA ILE A 550 25.58 1.49 24.67
C ILE A 550 26.36 0.36 25.35
N TYR A 551 27.47 0.73 25.97
CA TYR A 551 28.31 -0.21 26.69
C TYR A 551 28.71 0.37 28.05
N LYS A 552 28.35 -0.33 29.12
CA LYS A 552 28.63 0.11 30.52
C LYS A 552 28.18 1.55 30.81
N GLY A 553 26.95 1.90 30.38
CA GLY A 553 26.35 3.20 30.61
C GLY A 553 26.84 4.33 29.71
N ILE A 554 27.78 4.09 28.81
CA ILE A 554 28.24 5.07 27.82
C ILE A 554 27.60 4.76 26.48
N MET A 555 26.90 5.73 25.92
CA MET A 555 26.38 5.71 24.56
C MET A 555 27.46 6.18 23.59
N TYR A 556 27.69 5.41 22.55
CA TYR A 556 28.57 5.72 21.43
C TYR A 556 27.72 5.76 20.18
N LEU A 557 27.72 6.88 19.48
CA LEU A 557 27.02 7.09 18.22
C LEU A 557 28.06 7.16 17.11
N THR A 558 27.81 6.43 16.02
CA THR A 558 28.63 6.51 14.80
C THR A 558 27.73 6.74 13.61
N PHE A 559 28.01 7.75 12.80
CA PHE A 559 27.30 8.07 11.57
C PHE A 559 28.24 7.99 10.38
N LYS A 560 27.80 7.35 9.29
CA LYS A 560 28.58 7.16 8.06
C LYS A 560 27.69 7.42 6.84
N SER A 561 28.29 8.04 5.83
CA SER A 561 27.76 8.14 4.47
C SER A 561 28.94 8.14 3.50
N ASP A 562 28.74 7.66 2.29
CA ASP A 562 29.81 7.56 1.29
C ASP A 562 30.41 8.93 0.91
N ASN A 563 29.58 9.99 0.98
CA ASN A 563 29.97 11.33 0.58
C ASN A 563 30.31 12.27 1.73
N HIS A 564 30.31 11.78 2.97
CA HIS A 564 30.48 12.61 4.15
C HIS A 564 31.51 11.99 5.12
N GLU A 565 32.16 12.85 5.88
CA GLU A 565 33.06 12.41 6.94
C GLU A 565 32.33 11.59 7.99
N THR A 566 32.88 10.46 8.41
CA THR A 566 32.39 9.68 9.54
C THR A 566 32.38 10.53 10.81
N LYS A 567 31.22 10.63 11.47
CA LYS A 567 31.08 11.35 12.74
C LYS A 567 30.83 10.38 13.88
N THR A 568 31.48 10.62 15.01
CA THR A 568 31.30 9.85 16.24
C THR A 568 31.04 10.77 17.42
N PHE A 569 30.15 10.31 18.31
CA PHE A 569 29.79 11.06 19.51
C PHE A 569 29.72 10.10 20.69
N THR A 570 29.93 10.66 21.89
CA THR A 570 29.77 9.90 23.14
C THR A 570 28.88 10.67 24.11
N LYS A 571 28.05 9.94 24.86
CA LYS A 571 27.26 10.52 25.96
C LYS A 571 27.17 9.54 27.12
N ASN A 572 27.42 10.04 28.31
CA ASN A 572 27.22 9.27 29.52
C ASN A 572 25.72 9.24 29.87
N LEU A 573 25.13 8.04 29.94
CA LEU A 573 23.71 7.83 30.27
C LEU A 573 23.49 7.54 31.78
N ILE A 574 24.58 7.37 32.54
CA ILE A 574 24.48 7.04 33.98
C ILE A 574 25.06 8.11 34.89
N LEU A 575 25.64 9.15 34.31
CA LEU A 575 26.16 10.31 35.04
C LEU A 575 25.88 11.59 34.24
N SER A 576 25.20 12.53 34.88
CA SER A 576 24.81 13.79 34.22
C SER A 576 25.94 14.81 34.17
N GLU A 577 25.98 15.57 33.06
CA GLU A 577 26.75 16.78 32.87
C GLU A 577 25.94 18.06 33.14
N TYR A 578 24.60 17.95 33.33
CA TYR A 578 23.65 19.07 33.37
C TYR A 578 22.92 19.19 34.70
N THR A 579 23.65 19.02 35.80
CA THR A 579 23.08 19.08 37.15
C THR A 579 22.85 20.50 37.68
N ASN A 580 23.38 21.52 36.98
CA ASN A 580 23.24 22.93 37.35
C ASN A 580 22.68 23.76 36.19
N LYS A 581 21.83 24.73 36.44
CA LYS A 581 21.26 25.65 35.43
C LYS A 581 22.32 26.45 34.67
N ILE A 582 23.48 26.69 35.26
CA ILE A 582 24.58 27.40 34.60
C ILE A 582 25.16 26.62 33.43
N ASP A 583 25.03 25.30 33.45
CA ASP A 583 25.59 24.42 32.44
C ASP A 583 24.66 24.30 31.20
N LEU A 584 23.49 24.97 31.18
CA LEU A 584 22.56 24.93 30.05
C LEU A 584 23.20 25.55 28.80
N PRO A 585 23.21 24.81 27.68
CA PRO A 585 23.71 25.34 26.40
C PRO A 585 22.86 26.53 25.89
N GLU A 586 23.49 27.45 25.15
CA GLU A 586 22.82 28.63 24.58
C GLU A 586 21.64 28.25 23.65
N GLN A 587 21.74 27.15 22.91
CA GLN A 587 20.65 26.66 22.09
C GLN A 587 19.43 26.24 22.92
N VAL A 588 19.62 25.69 24.12
CA VAL A 588 18.55 25.36 25.06
C VAL A 588 17.89 26.64 25.58
N LYS A 589 18.69 27.61 26.00
CA LYS A 589 18.19 28.91 26.47
C LYS A 589 17.30 29.57 25.41
N LYS A 590 17.71 29.54 24.17
CA LYS A 590 17.00 30.14 23.05
C LYS A 590 15.67 29.46 22.75
N LEU A 591 15.62 28.13 22.78
CA LEU A 591 14.44 27.34 22.36
C LEU A 591 13.48 27.01 23.51
N PHE A 592 13.99 26.56 24.65
CA PHE A 592 13.21 25.89 25.69
C PHE A 592 12.91 26.77 26.93
N ILE A 593 13.85 27.62 27.35
CA ILE A 593 13.60 28.50 28.53
C ILE A 593 12.39 29.41 28.35
N PRO A 594 12.12 30.02 27.18
CA PRO A 594 10.89 30.78 26.97
C PRO A 594 9.58 30.00 27.21
N LEU A 595 9.66 28.64 27.12
CA LEU A 595 8.54 27.73 27.42
C LEU A 595 8.55 27.21 28.88
N GLY A 596 9.47 27.69 29.72
CA GLY A 596 9.63 27.19 31.08
C GLY A 596 10.45 25.89 31.21
N GLN A 597 11.07 25.41 30.11
CA GLN A 597 11.85 24.18 30.08
C GLN A 597 13.32 24.48 30.40
N ASP A 598 13.61 24.75 31.69
CA ASP A 598 14.92 25.14 32.17
C ASP A 598 15.41 24.25 33.34
N GLY A 599 14.86 23.03 33.45
CA GLY A 599 15.19 22.09 34.52
C GLY A 599 16.64 21.61 34.50
N THR A 600 17.04 20.91 35.53
CA THR A 600 18.35 20.25 35.64
C THR A 600 18.18 18.75 35.60
N GLU A 601 19.22 18.07 35.12
CA GLU A 601 19.26 16.62 35.00
C GLU A 601 19.51 15.97 36.37
N LYS A 602 18.90 14.80 36.61
CA LYS A 602 19.24 13.95 37.75
C LYS A 602 20.74 13.61 37.69
N VAL A 603 21.44 13.62 38.84
CA VAL A 603 22.87 13.30 38.94
C VAL A 603 23.21 11.97 38.25
N LYS A 604 22.35 10.96 38.41
CA LYS A 604 22.52 9.64 37.83
C LYS A 604 21.91 9.51 36.42
N ALA A 605 21.50 10.62 35.79
CA ALA A 605 20.89 10.62 34.47
C ALA A 605 19.82 9.51 34.32
N TYR A 606 20.03 8.53 33.44
CA TYR A 606 19.15 7.38 33.20
C TYR A 606 19.62 6.08 33.88
N ALA A 607 20.59 6.15 34.83
CA ALA A 607 21.10 4.95 35.49
C ALA A 607 20.00 4.14 36.17
N GLY A 608 19.95 2.84 35.88
CA GLY A 608 18.98 1.90 36.41
C GLY A 608 17.58 1.98 35.78
N GLU A 609 17.31 2.93 34.89
CA GLU A 609 16.03 3.06 34.21
C GLU A 609 15.93 2.11 33.01
N LEU A 610 14.77 1.51 32.79
CA LEU A 610 14.49 0.67 31.63
C LEU A 610 14.41 1.51 30.37
N ASN A 611 15.06 1.06 29.31
CA ASN A 611 15.09 1.70 28.00
C ASN A 611 14.86 0.67 26.89
N TYR A 612 14.42 1.15 25.73
CA TYR A 612 14.25 0.34 24.53
C TYR A 612 14.55 1.14 23.26
N PHE A 613 14.88 0.44 22.19
CA PHE A 613 15.12 1.06 20.90
C PHE A 613 13.83 1.22 20.09
N LYS A 614 13.80 2.29 19.28
CA LYS A 614 12.82 2.49 18.23
C LYS A 614 13.51 2.83 16.92
N GLN A 615 12.91 2.44 15.79
CA GLN A 615 13.42 2.68 14.45
C GLN A 615 12.27 2.81 13.45
N GLY A 616 12.31 3.78 12.55
CA GLY A 616 11.27 3.97 11.53
C GLY A 616 11.11 5.41 11.08
N ALA A 617 9.88 5.85 10.89
CA ALA A 617 9.52 7.23 10.56
C ALA A 617 8.60 7.81 11.64
N TYR A 618 9.18 8.49 12.61
CA TYR A 618 8.41 9.27 13.59
C TYR A 618 8.31 10.71 13.11
N ASN A 619 7.20 11.06 12.48
CA ASN A 619 6.97 12.37 11.91
C ASN A 619 6.88 13.43 13.00
N GLN A 620 7.74 14.43 12.95
CA GLN A 620 7.73 15.53 13.90
C GLN A 620 6.86 16.70 13.45
N THR A 621 6.44 16.67 12.18
CA THR A 621 5.56 17.69 11.60
C THR A 621 4.10 17.33 11.88
N ASN A 622 3.33 18.29 12.39
CA ASN A 622 1.94 18.10 12.84
C ASN A 622 1.08 19.35 12.60
N GLY A 623 -0.23 19.22 12.70
CA GLY A 623 -1.19 20.31 12.49
C GLY A 623 -1.45 21.22 13.69
N LYS A 624 -0.71 21.09 14.81
CA LYS A 624 -0.93 21.91 16.02
C LYS A 624 -0.51 23.35 15.81
N ASN A 625 -1.21 24.25 16.47
CA ASN A 625 -0.96 25.68 16.38
C ASN A 625 0.43 26.06 16.95
N PRO A 626 1.32 26.66 16.15
CA PRO A 626 2.64 27.11 16.59
C PRO A 626 2.63 28.08 17.78
N ASN A 627 1.55 28.80 18.00
CA ASN A 627 1.40 29.71 19.15
C ASN A 627 1.30 28.97 20.50
N ASP A 628 0.91 27.67 20.47
CA ASP A 628 0.79 26.87 21.69
C ASP A 628 2.16 26.34 22.14
N ASN A 629 3.06 26.07 21.19
CA ASN A 629 4.43 25.62 21.46
C ASN A 629 5.34 25.86 20.25
N ILE A 630 6.28 26.80 20.37
CA ILE A 630 7.20 27.20 19.30
C ILE A 630 8.30 26.16 18.98
N VAL A 631 8.38 25.07 19.74
CA VAL A 631 9.32 23.98 19.49
C VAL A 631 8.68 22.81 18.75
N TRP A 632 7.46 22.39 19.19
CA TRP A 632 6.87 21.13 18.78
C TRP A 632 5.55 21.24 17.98
N ALA A 633 4.86 22.39 18.00
CA ALA A 633 3.60 22.60 17.28
C ALA A 633 3.87 23.27 15.94
N THR A 634 3.76 22.53 14.85
CA THR A 634 4.35 22.95 13.55
C THR A 634 3.38 23.65 12.60
N GLY A 635 2.08 23.66 12.87
CA GLY A 635 1.07 24.32 12.05
C GLY A 635 1.02 23.82 10.59
N ALA A 636 1.36 22.56 10.39
CA ALA A 636 1.38 21.96 9.07
C ALA A 636 -0.03 21.65 8.55
N GLU A 637 -0.15 21.55 7.23
CA GLU A 637 -1.38 21.10 6.58
C GLU A 637 -1.62 19.61 6.88
N THR A 638 -2.86 19.28 7.22
CA THR A 638 -3.28 17.91 7.59
C THR A 638 -4.50 17.43 6.81
N TYR A 639 -5.07 18.30 5.97
CA TYR A 639 -6.27 17.97 5.18
C TYR A 639 -7.37 17.29 6.01
N GLU A 640 -7.62 17.83 7.22
CA GLU A 640 -8.61 17.30 8.17
C GLU A 640 -8.42 15.80 8.49
N GLY A 641 -7.17 15.32 8.44
CA GLY A 641 -6.82 13.92 8.70
C GLY A 641 -6.94 12.99 7.48
N ASN A 642 -7.27 13.50 6.31
CA ASN A 642 -7.32 12.70 5.09
C ASN A 642 -5.90 12.28 4.67
N ILE A 643 -5.56 11.01 4.88
CA ILE A 643 -4.21 10.47 4.64
C ILE A 643 -3.84 10.53 3.16
N ASN A 644 -4.75 10.20 2.25
CA ASN A 644 -4.47 10.23 0.81
C ASN A 644 -4.14 11.64 0.35
N LYS A 645 -4.94 12.64 0.74
CA LYS A 645 -4.65 14.04 0.43
C LYS A 645 -3.33 14.52 1.03
N GLN A 646 -2.97 14.05 2.22
CA GLN A 646 -1.65 14.36 2.79
C GLN A 646 -0.52 13.77 1.93
N TYR A 647 -0.66 12.53 1.46
CA TYR A 647 0.33 11.88 0.59
C TYR A 647 0.44 12.56 -0.78
N GLU A 648 -0.67 12.86 -1.43
CA GLU A 648 -0.72 13.59 -2.71
C GLU A 648 -0.03 14.95 -2.66
N ASN A 649 -0.11 15.64 -1.52
CA ASN A 649 0.42 17.00 -1.35
C ASN A 649 1.75 17.06 -0.58
N GLY A 650 2.45 15.94 -0.42
CA GLY A 650 3.76 15.90 0.25
C GLY A 650 3.75 16.21 1.75
N CYS A 651 2.56 16.12 2.40
CA CYS A 651 2.37 16.36 3.84
C CYS A 651 2.57 15.09 4.65
N PHE A 652 3.74 14.45 4.50
CA PHE A 652 4.12 13.20 5.15
C PHE A 652 5.63 13.06 5.25
N THR A 653 6.08 12.03 5.99
CA THR A 653 7.48 11.59 6.00
C THR A 653 7.58 10.16 5.47
N GLU A 654 8.69 9.85 4.78
CA GLU A 654 9.00 8.52 4.28
C GLU A 654 10.48 8.23 4.47
N VAL A 655 10.77 7.12 5.16
CA VAL A 655 12.14 6.66 5.46
C VAL A 655 12.26 5.21 5.03
N TRP A 656 13.33 4.89 4.34
CA TRP A 656 13.63 3.53 3.89
C TRP A 656 14.81 2.98 4.65
N PHE A 657 14.72 1.75 5.14
CA PHE A 657 15.76 1.06 5.88
C PHE A 657 16.21 -0.23 5.20
N ARG A 658 17.51 -0.52 5.30
CA ARG A 658 18.14 -1.80 4.97
C ARG A 658 19.28 -2.09 5.96
N GLU A 659 19.78 -3.30 5.99
CA GLU A 659 20.98 -3.67 6.77
C GLU A 659 20.92 -3.19 8.24
N ALA A 660 19.78 -3.37 8.89
CA ALA A 660 19.64 -3.09 10.30
C ALA A 660 20.08 -4.28 11.16
N SER A 661 20.53 -4.03 12.38
CA SER A 661 20.82 -5.08 13.36
C SER A 661 20.49 -4.65 14.79
N LEU A 662 20.12 -5.62 15.62
CA LEU A 662 19.86 -5.45 17.05
C LEU A 662 20.69 -6.45 17.85
N GLY A 663 21.32 -6.02 18.94
CA GLY A 663 22.14 -6.88 19.76
C GLY A 663 22.54 -6.27 21.10
N GLU A 664 23.47 -6.91 21.77
CA GLU A 664 24.09 -6.41 23.01
C GLU A 664 25.09 -5.29 22.70
N GLY A 665 25.35 -4.43 23.69
CA GLY A 665 26.39 -3.40 23.61
C GLY A 665 27.79 -4.00 23.51
N LEU A 666 28.60 -3.46 22.61
CA LEU A 666 29.94 -3.93 22.33
C LEU A 666 31.03 -3.04 22.97
N PRO A 667 32.14 -3.62 23.51
CA PRO A 667 33.28 -2.85 23.94
C PRO A 667 33.85 -2.00 22.79
N ILE A 668 34.21 -0.75 23.09
CA ILE A 668 34.86 0.10 22.12
C ILE A 668 36.38 0.10 22.39
N ASN A 669 37.17 -0.16 21.38
CA ASN A 669 38.63 -0.02 21.44
C ASN A 669 38.97 1.48 21.49
N ASN A 670 39.47 1.94 22.63
CA ASN A 670 39.83 3.35 22.88
C ASN A 670 40.87 3.92 21.89
N ASP A 671 41.55 3.10 21.10
CA ASP A 671 42.52 3.56 20.11
C ASP A 671 41.88 4.24 18.88
N LYS A 672 40.56 4.14 18.71
CA LYS A 672 39.80 4.82 17.62
C LYS A 672 39.24 6.19 18.02
N LEU A 673 39.27 6.54 19.29
CA LEU A 673 38.74 7.83 19.82
C LEU A 673 39.82 8.94 19.87
N LYS A 674 41.09 8.63 19.49
CA LYS A 674 42.22 9.56 19.51
C LYS A 674 42.65 10.05 18.12
N LYS A 675 41.73 10.14 17.16
CA LYS A 675 42.04 10.82 15.89
C LYS A 675 41.03 11.90 15.61
#